data_cde105d74e354e08d9f8d37f1d8f08b7
#
_entry.id   cde105d74e354e08d9f8d37f1d8f08b7
#
_cell.length_a   1.000
_cell.length_b   1.000
_cell.length_c   1.000
_cell.angle_alpha   90.00
_cell.angle_beta   90.00
_cell.angle_gamma   90.00
#
_symmetry.space_group_name_H-M   'P 1'
#
loop_
_entity.id
_entity.type
_entity.pdbx_description
1 polymer ?
#
loop_
_entity_poly.entity_id
_entity_poly.type
_entity_poly.pdbx_seq_one_letter_code
_entity_poly.pdbx_strand_id
1 'polypeptide(L)'
;MKKYLFSALACLLILSGCKEDIDDSDFAIATGVTIAEYVNQTPELSDMAVLLKRVNLGQKAEASSVFNVLSARGNYTCFFPTNESLRAYCLEKTGSEDVNSLDDETAQLLVYNCIIDNGSETAYESPDFPESGTFGQACLSDRLLTCKYSLTDGVYVLNTTSTVIKTDIEATNGYVNLVDAPIAPSMLMVPDIILQADNLKIMGSLIAETHWADSMQIYQDAEFNTSEHPETRLFKSVGTFKIEQNRYLGYTAFVETDDVFQNEWGIPAAELDEDGNVTNFPAILAAIKPHCEAVYGTEDADDITSVDNAVNRFVAYHLMKGKYGYNKLVHHFSEYGYQYGSYVTNPQDQVYTIDVWDYYPMLGEKHPSLIKVLQVPDGEHEIYINRVAKYNDNNYLETSVEFPGILINSDNGENDNNALNGFYHTLNGILLYDQNVRNKLGSERIRFDLCDMLHELTSNSDRTMGYKGFERGYFENIFNETESTNIHYLTAPKGANWRDYQGDEFLFSGTYDFCIKLMPVPVDGAYEIRMGVAMNPYRSMAQIYFGDDPNNLQPAGLPYDMRQSATNNPAMPWVADTGEPNVDRENDQALRIQGFMKAPKYFCSNDGTGKSPARTFGGDWPCMRRIITVANMECGKTYYLRFKTALENTDSQFFLDYFELVPSIVYNGPVAEDIW
;
A
#
# COMPACT_ATOMS: atom_id res chain seq x y z
N MET A 1 40.10 14.39 -62.53
CA MET A 1 40.66 13.19 -61.87
C MET A 1 41.16 13.41 -60.43
N LYS A 2 41.78 14.54 -60.06
CA LYS A 2 42.25 14.75 -58.67
C LYS A 2 41.17 14.91 -57.57
N LYS A 3 39.93 15.29 -57.88
CA LYS A 3 38.83 15.44 -56.91
C LYS A 3 38.20 14.10 -56.49
N TYR A 4 38.29 13.10 -57.39
CA TYR A 4 37.69 11.77 -57.05
C TYR A 4 38.68 10.86 -56.30
N LEU A 5 39.98 11.16 -56.38
CA LEU A 5 41.01 10.40 -55.64
C LEU A 5 40.96 10.74 -54.12
N PHE A 6 40.59 11.99 -53.76
CA PHE A 6 40.49 12.43 -52.37
C PHE A 6 39.21 11.86 -51.69
N SER A 7 38.12 11.73 -52.48
CA SER A 7 36.90 11.14 -51.94
C SER A 7 37.03 9.63 -51.72
N ALA A 8 37.78 8.93 -52.60
CA ALA A 8 38.04 7.50 -52.45
C ALA A 8 38.97 7.21 -51.26
N LEU A 9 39.95 8.08 -51.00
CA LEU A 9 40.87 7.95 -49.86
C LEU A 9 40.17 8.28 -48.52
N ALA A 10 39.20 9.22 -48.50
CA ALA A 10 38.41 9.54 -47.33
C ALA A 10 37.42 8.41 -46.98
N CYS A 11 36.83 7.72 -47.98
CA CYS A 11 35.99 6.54 -47.75
C CYS A 11 36.78 5.31 -47.26
N LEU A 12 38.06 5.17 -47.67
CA LEU A 12 38.91 4.07 -47.16
C LEU A 12 39.41 4.31 -45.72
N LEU A 13 39.51 5.57 -45.28
CA LEU A 13 39.86 5.89 -43.90
C LEU A 13 38.69 5.77 -42.92
N ILE A 14 37.45 5.79 -43.41
CA ILE A 14 36.25 5.57 -42.58
C ILE A 14 36.01 4.07 -42.37
N LEU A 15 36.54 3.20 -43.19
CA LEU A 15 36.43 1.74 -43.06
C LEU A 15 37.51 1.08 -42.19
N SER A 16 38.52 1.85 -41.74
CA SER A 16 39.53 1.41 -40.78
C SER A 16 39.31 1.93 -39.35
N GLY A 17 38.09 2.44 -39.09
CA GLY A 17 37.68 2.82 -37.74
C GLY A 17 37.43 1.61 -36.87
N CYS A 18 38.28 1.46 -35.90
CA CYS A 18 38.16 0.69 -34.66
C CYS A 18 37.58 -0.72 -34.82
N LYS A 19 38.43 -1.68 -35.06
CA LYS A 19 38.37 -2.88 -34.26
C LYS A 19 38.87 -2.48 -32.86
N GLU A 20 38.01 -2.01 -32.02
CA GLU A 20 38.17 -2.31 -30.61
C GLU A 20 38.05 -3.83 -30.52
N ASP A 21 39.13 -4.51 -30.28
CA ASP A 21 39.09 -5.84 -29.73
C ASP A 21 38.39 -5.65 -28.41
N ILE A 22 37.09 -5.99 -28.36
CA ILE A 22 36.38 -6.14 -27.11
C ILE A 22 37.18 -7.22 -26.39
N ASP A 23 37.85 -6.84 -25.31
CA ASP A 23 38.51 -7.79 -24.44
C ASP A 23 37.42 -8.62 -23.79
N ASP A 24 37.09 -9.76 -24.41
CA ASP A 24 36.11 -10.72 -23.92
C ASP A 24 36.60 -11.43 -22.65
N SER A 25 37.82 -11.13 -22.16
CA SER A 25 38.36 -11.77 -20.94
C SER A 25 37.66 -11.38 -19.66
N ASP A 26 36.94 -10.23 -19.64
CA ASP A 26 36.10 -9.80 -18.51
C ASP A 26 34.65 -10.29 -18.64
N PHE A 27 34.25 -10.86 -19.76
CA PHE A 27 33.00 -11.55 -19.90
C PHE A 27 33.22 -13.02 -19.55
N ALA A 28 33.20 -13.35 -18.26
CA ALA A 28 33.02 -14.72 -17.82
C ALA A 28 31.70 -15.21 -18.39
N ILE A 29 31.74 -16.04 -19.43
CA ILE A 29 30.54 -16.80 -19.86
C ILE A 29 30.22 -17.69 -18.67
N ALA A 30 29.16 -17.37 -17.96
CA ALA A 30 28.68 -18.20 -16.88
C ALA A 30 28.40 -19.59 -17.46
N THR A 31 29.23 -20.56 -17.09
CA THR A 31 29.13 -21.96 -17.57
C THR A 31 28.10 -22.76 -16.80
N GLY A 32 27.40 -22.12 -15.86
CA GLY A 32 26.34 -22.71 -15.05
C GLY A 32 24.97 -22.68 -15.73
N VAL A 33 24.01 -23.36 -15.14
CA VAL A 33 22.59 -23.35 -15.54
C VAL A 33 21.85 -22.22 -14.81
N THR A 34 20.78 -21.69 -15.43
CA THR A 34 19.85 -20.77 -14.76
C THR A 34 19.00 -21.50 -13.73
N ILE A 35 18.37 -20.76 -12.81
CA ILE A 35 17.44 -21.33 -11.82
C ILE A 35 16.34 -22.14 -12.53
N ALA A 36 15.75 -21.63 -13.60
CA ALA A 36 14.74 -22.36 -14.37
C ALA A 36 15.25 -23.67 -14.97
N GLU A 37 16.44 -23.66 -15.52
CA GLU A 37 17.09 -24.87 -16.06
C GLU A 37 17.40 -25.87 -14.94
N TYR A 38 17.91 -25.40 -13.80
CA TYR A 38 18.18 -26.24 -12.64
C TYR A 38 16.92 -26.95 -12.14
N VAL A 39 15.82 -26.19 -11.93
CA VAL A 39 14.53 -26.74 -11.50
C VAL A 39 13.98 -27.75 -12.51
N ASN A 40 14.08 -27.46 -13.82
CA ASN A 40 13.58 -28.31 -14.87
C ASN A 40 14.39 -29.63 -15.02
N GLN A 41 15.67 -29.65 -14.61
CA GLN A 41 16.55 -30.79 -14.69
C GLN A 41 16.57 -31.63 -13.38
N THR A 42 16.04 -31.08 -12.28
CA THR A 42 16.06 -31.68 -10.96
C THR A 42 14.77 -32.50 -10.72
N PRO A 43 14.81 -33.84 -10.66
CA PRO A 43 13.59 -34.66 -10.54
C PRO A 43 12.76 -34.35 -9.29
N GLU A 44 13.40 -33.98 -8.18
CA GLU A 44 12.74 -33.67 -6.91
C GLU A 44 12.00 -32.31 -6.93
N LEU A 45 12.18 -31.51 -7.98
CA LEU A 45 11.54 -30.22 -8.20
C LEU A 45 10.59 -30.19 -9.43
N SER A 46 10.25 -31.38 -9.96
CA SER A 46 9.42 -31.47 -11.17
C SER A 46 8.05 -30.80 -11.01
N ASP A 47 7.44 -30.90 -9.84
CA ASP A 47 6.14 -30.30 -9.53
C ASP A 47 6.25 -28.78 -9.42
N MET A 48 7.34 -28.28 -8.84
CA MET A 48 7.65 -26.85 -8.84
C MET A 48 7.89 -26.33 -10.26
N ALA A 49 8.54 -27.09 -11.13
CA ALA A 49 8.70 -26.73 -12.55
C ALA A 49 7.36 -26.58 -13.28
N VAL A 50 6.36 -27.39 -12.92
CA VAL A 50 4.98 -27.25 -13.46
C VAL A 50 4.36 -25.92 -13.01
N LEU A 51 4.44 -25.59 -11.72
CA LEU A 51 3.91 -24.36 -11.17
C LEU A 51 4.59 -23.12 -11.78
N LEU A 52 5.92 -23.10 -11.86
CA LEU A 52 6.68 -21.99 -12.47
C LEU A 52 6.30 -21.73 -13.94
N LYS A 53 5.94 -22.77 -14.69
CA LYS A 53 5.50 -22.66 -16.09
C LYS A 53 4.04 -22.19 -16.20
N ARG A 54 3.19 -22.56 -15.25
CA ARG A 54 1.78 -22.20 -15.18
C ARG A 54 1.57 -20.76 -14.74
N VAL A 55 2.33 -20.31 -13.75
CA VAL A 55 2.17 -18.99 -13.12
C VAL A 55 2.87 -17.92 -13.95
N ASN A 56 2.17 -16.83 -14.25
CA ASN A 56 2.70 -15.69 -14.97
C ASN A 56 3.08 -14.56 -14.00
N LEU A 57 4.15 -13.82 -14.32
CA LEU A 57 4.52 -12.61 -13.58
C LEU A 57 3.70 -11.42 -14.09
N GLY A 58 2.80 -10.91 -13.26
CA GLY A 58 1.90 -9.81 -13.57
C GLY A 58 0.58 -10.25 -14.23
N GLN A 59 -0.36 -9.31 -14.33
CA GLN A 59 -1.75 -9.58 -14.70
C GLN A 59 -2.08 -9.37 -16.18
N LYS A 60 -1.10 -9.03 -17.02
CA LYS A 60 -1.36 -8.87 -18.47
C LYS A 60 -1.51 -10.23 -19.13
N ALA A 61 -2.45 -10.33 -20.08
CA ALA A 61 -2.67 -11.56 -20.84
C ALA A 61 -1.42 -12.07 -21.61
N GLU A 62 -0.45 -11.20 -21.85
CA GLU A 62 0.84 -11.48 -22.51
C GLU A 62 2.01 -11.57 -21.48
N ALA A 63 1.71 -11.69 -20.18
CA ALA A 63 2.75 -11.77 -19.16
C ALA A 63 3.59 -13.04 -19.34
N SER A 64 4.90 -12.92 -19.13
CA SER A 64 5.81 -14.06 -19.15
C SER A 64 5.58 -14.97 -17.95
N SER A 65 5.67 -16.28 -18.15
CA SER A 65 5.67 -17.20 -17.01
C SER A 65 6.87 -16.94 -16.10
N VAL A 66 6.72 -17.23 -14.80
CA VAL A 66 7.82 -17.10 -13.84
C VAL A 66 9.01 -17.97 -14.25
N PHE A 67 8.76 -19.11 -14.87
CA PHE A 67 9.79 -19.94 -15.48
C PHE A 67 10.63 -19.18 -16.51
N ASN A 68 10.01 -18.42 -17.39
CA ASN A 68 10.72 -17.60 -18.38
C ASN A 68 11.49 -16.45 -17.74
N VAL A 69 10.96 -15.86 -16.67
CA VAL A 69 11.65 -14.82 -15.89
C VAL A 69 12.92 -15.38 -15.26
N LEU A 70 12.83 -16.53 -14.61
CA LEU A 70 13.98 -17.23 -14.00
C LEU A 70 14.93 -17.87 -15.03
N SER A 71 14.61 -17.86 -16.32
CA SER A 71 15.52 -18.23 -17.41
C SER A 71 16.37 -17.05 -17.88
N ALA A 72 16.03 -15.83 -17.48
CA ALA A 72 16.73 -14.60 -17.83
C ALA A 72 17.82 -14.27 -16.80
N ARG A 73 18.65 -13.26 -17.11
CA ARG A 73 19.60 -12.69 -16.15
C ARG A 73 18.83 -11.98 -15.02
N GLY A 74 19.34 -12.10 -13.81
CA GLY A 74 18.78 -11.47 -12.61
C GLY A 74 19.57 -11.90 -11.39
N ASN A 75 19.13 -11.48 -10.21
CA ASN A 75 19.68 -11.86 -8.90
C ASN A 75 18.53 -12.36 -8.03
N TYR A 76 18.27 -13.66 -8.06
CA TYR A 76 17.14 -14.25 -7.36
C TYR A 76 17.59 -15.12 -6.20
N THR A 77 16.90 -15.01 -5.07
CA THR A 77 16.99 -15.98 -3.97
C THR A 77 15.70 -16.78 -3.92
N CYS A 78 15.80 -18.09 -4.18
CA CYS A 78 14.64 -18.97 -4.28
C CYS A 78 14.61 -19.97 -3.14
N PHE A 79 13.42 -20.25 -2.59
CA PHE A 79 13.15 -21.23 -1.55
C PHE A 79 12.11 -22.23 -2.06
N PHE A 80 12.55 -23.28 -2.74
CA PHE A 80 11.65 -24.21 -3.41
C PHE A 80 11.33 -25.42 -2.55
N PRO A 81 10.05 -25.74 -2.37
CA PRO A 81 9.62 -26.99 -1.72
C PRO A 81 9.91 -28.19 -2.63
N THR A 82 10.21 -29.32 -2.01
CA THR A 82 10.35 -30.58 -2.72
C THR A 82 9.01 -31.10 -3.24
N ASN A 83 9.02 -32.02 -4.19
CA ASN A 83 7.80 -32.68 -4.67
C ASN A 83 7.00 -33.32 -3.52
N GLU A 84 7.69 -33.93 -2.56
CA GLU A 84 7.04 -34.58 -1.40
C GLU A 84 6.24 -33.55 -0.60
N SER A 85 6.87 -32.42 -0.27
CA SER A 85 6.20 -31.37 0.50
C SER A 85 5.10 -30.66 -0.28
N LEU A 86 5.28 -30.43 -1.59
CA LEU A 86 4.23 -29.86 -2.44
C LEU A 86 3.01 -30.78 -2.53
N ARG A 87 3.21 -32.07 -2.72
CA ARG A 87 2.11 -33.05 -2.80
C ARG A 87 1.35 -33.16 -1.49
N ALA A 88 2.07 -33.16 -0.36
CA ALA A 88 1.45 -33.15 0.96
C ALA A 88 0.55 -31.92 1.15
N TYR A 89 1.04 -30.73 0.77
CA TYR A 89 0.26 -29.50 0.78
C TYR A 89 -0.97 -29.57 -0.15
N CYS A 90 -0.78 -30.04 -1.39
CA CYS A 90 -1.90 -30.18 -2.34
C CYS A 90 -2.96 -31.15 -1.82
N LEU A 91 -2.55 -32.28 -1.24
CA LEU A 91 -3.48 -33.24 -0.66
C LEU A 91 -4.28 -32.65 0.49
N GLU A 92 -3.65 -31.89 1.37
CA GLU A 92 -4.32 -31.18 2.47
C GLU A 92 -5.31 -30.13 1.95
N LYS A 93 -4.88 -29.32 0.98
CA LYS A 93 -5.64 -28.20 0.45
C LYS A 93 -6.82 -28.61 -0.45
N THR A 94 -6.60 -29.62 -1.32
CA THR A 94 -7.54 -29.96 -2.41
C THR A 94 -8.06 -31.40 -2.35
N GLY A 95 -7.51 -32.23 -1.48
CA GLY A 95 -7.76 -33.67 -1.45
C GLY A 95 -7.05 -34.47 -2.57
N SER A 96 -6.12 -33.86 -3.32
CA SER A 96 -5.35 -34.46 -4.41
C SER A 96 -3.87 -34.11 -4.30
N GLU A 97 -2.99 -35.05 -4.60
CA GLU A 97 -1.54 -34.80 -4.64
C GLU A 97 -1.07 -34.09 -5.93
N ASP A 98 -1.96 -33.88 -6.90
CA ASP A 98 -1.62 -33.22 -8.17
C ASP A 98 -1.54 -31.71 -7.99
N VAL A 99 -0.40 -31.09 -8.29
CA VAL A 99 -0.20 -29.63 -8.23
C VAL A 99 -1.13 -28.84 -9.18
N ASN A 100 -1.68 -29.49 -10.20
CA ASN A 100 -2.68 -28.90 -11.08
C ASN A 100 -4.08 -28.82 -10.45
N SER A 101 -4.30 -29.46 -9.30
CA SER A 101 -5.56 -29.35 -8.56
C SER A 101 -5.69 -28.02 -7.79
N LEU A 102 -4.57 -27.29 -7.61
CA LEU A 102 -4.58 -25.95 -7.01
C LEU A 102 -5.28 -24.96 -7.96
N ASP A 103 -6.06 -24.06 -7.39
CA ASP A 103 -6.55 -22.90 -8.13
C ASP A 103 -5.40 -21.96 -8.55
N ASP A 104 -5.66 -21.04 -9.48
CA ASP A 104 -4.64 -20.18 -10.05
C ASP A 104 -4.07 -19.21 -9.01
N GLU A 105 -4.88 -18.74 -8.08
CA GLU A 105 -4.45 -17.83 -7.04
C GLU A 105 -3.54 -18.52 -6.01
N THR A 106 -3.94 -19.69 -5.52
CA THR A 106 -3.10 -20.48 -4.62
C THR A 106 -1.77 -20.84 -5.28
N ALA A 107 -1.81 -21.28 -6.55
CA ALA A 107 -0.59 -21.57 -7.31
C ALA A 107 0.30 -20.33 -7.47
N GLN A 108 -0.28 -19.16 -7.73
CA GLN A 108 0.45 -17.90 -7.84
C GLN A 108 1.10 -17.52 -6.52
N LEU A 109 0.37 -17.57 -5.41
CA LEU A 109 0.90 -17.23 -4.08
C LEU A 109 2.05 -18.16 -3.67
N LEU A 110 1.92 -19.47 -3.91
CA LEU A 110 3.00 -20.42 -3.63
C LEU A 110 4.28 -20.08 -4.40
N VAL A 111 4.15 -19.79 -5.68
CA VAL A 111 5.30 -19.44 -6.53
C VAL A 111 5.90 -18.10 -6.10
N TYR A 112 5.07 -17.11 -5.86
CA TYR A 112 5.52 -15.76 -5.54
C TYR A 112 6.17 -15.68 -4.15
N ASN A 113 5.65 -16.38 -3.16
CA ASN A 113 6.24 -16.42 -1.82
C ASN A 113 7.62 -17.11 -1.78
N CYS A 114 7.91 -17.97 -2.75
CA CYS A 114 9.18 -18.72 -2.79
C CYS A 114 10.34 -17.96 -3.44
N ILE A 115 10.15 -16.75 -4.00
CA ILE A 115 11.15 -16.09 -4.83
C ILE A 115 11.32 -14.65 -4.39
N ILE A 116 12.52 -14.30 -3.94
CA ILE A 116 12.95 -12.92 -3.72
C ILE A 116 13.67 -12.44 -4.97
N ASP A 117 13.22 -11.30 -5.53
CA ASP A 117 13.93 -10.59 -6.60
C ASP A 117 14.81 -9.50 -5.99
N ASN A 118 16.12 -9.77 -5.90
CA ASN A 118 17.08 -8.86 -5.33
C ASN A 118 17.40 -7.65 -6.26
N GLY A 119 16.88 -7.64 -7.49
CA GLY A 119 17.06 -6.54 -8.43
C GLY A 119 18.52 -6.30 -8.80
N SER A 120 19.08 -5.16 -8.39
CA SER A 120 20.50 -4.82 -8.58
C SER A 120 21.41 -5.32 -7.47
N GLU A 121 20.86 -5.74 -6.35
CA GLU A 121 21.60 -6.29 -5.22
C GLU A 121 21.99 -7.74 -5.48
N THR A 122 22.97 -8.25 -4.75
CA THR A 122 23.35 -9.66 -4.82
C THR A 122 22.25 -10.55 -4.23
N ALA A 123 22.04 -11.71 -4.84
CA ALA A 123 21.19 -12.73 -4.24
C ALA A 123 21.77 -13.21 -2.89
N TYR A 124 20.89 -13.49 -1.93
CA TYR A 124 21.30 -13.94 -0.60
C TYR A 124 21.89 -15.35 -0.65
N GLU A 125 23.06 -15.52 -0.04
CA GLU A 125 23.60 -16.81 0.36
C GLU A 125 23.25 -17.08 1.83
N SER A 126 23.34 -18.32 2.29
CA SER A 126 22.96 -18.67 3.68
C SER A 126 23.67 -17.88 4.77
N PRO A 127 24.93 -17.40 4.60
CA PRO A 127 25.53 -16.49 5.57
C PRO A 127 24.89 -15.11 5.67
N ASP A 128 24.12 -14.71 4.63
CA ASP A 128 23.41 -13.43 4.57
C ASP A 128 21.97 -13.52 5.12
N PHE A 129 21.54 -14.74 5.49
CA PHE A 129 20.20 -14.93 6.03
C PHE A 129 20.09 -14.32 7.42
N PRO A 130 18.99 -13.63 7.75
CA PRO A 130 18.76 -13.15 9.10
C PRO A 130 18.80 -14.29 10.12
N GLU A 131 19.54 -14.11 11.22
CA GLU A 131 19.50 -15.06 12.34
C GLU A 131 18.11 -15.02 13.03
N SER A 132 17.47 -13.85 13.02
CA SER A 132 16.11 -13.60 13.46
C SER A 132 15.62 -12.30 12.82
N GLY A 133 14.40 -12.30 12.25
CA GLY A 133 13.82 -11.14 11.60
C GLY A 133 13.42 -11.40 10.16
N THR A 134 13.41 -10.38 9.33
CA THR A 134 12.99 -10.45 7.92
C THR A 134 14.15 -10.27 6.95
N PHE A 135 14.03 -10.84 5.76
CA PHE A 135 14.89 -10.47 4.65
C PHE A 135 14.67 -9.00 4.27
N GLY A 136 15.71 -8.31 3.85
CA GLY A 136 15.64 -6.90 3.46
C GLY A 136 14.88 -6.64 2.16
N GLN A 137 14.72 -7.66 1.30
CA GLN A 137 14.00 -7.59 0.03
C GLN A 137 12.73 -8.45 0.10
N ALA A 138 11.63 -7.91 -0.44
CA ALA A 138 10.37 -8.65 -0.51
C ALA A 138 10.40 -9.75 -1.57
N CYS A 139 9.62 -10.81 -1.36
CA CYS A 139 9.37 -11.81 -2.39
C CYS A 139 8.43 -11.28 -3.49
N LEU A 140 8.21 -12.05 -4.56
CA LEU A 140 7.38 -11.63 -5.68
C LEU A 140 5.92 -11.33 -5.30
N SER A 141 5.45 -11.82 -4.15
CA SER A 141 4.14 -11.46 -3.59
C SER A 141 4.17 -10.15 -2.78
N ASP A 142 5.29 -9.43 -2.83
CA ASP A 142 5.49 -8.16 -2.13
C ASP A 142 5.53 -8.29 -0.59
N ARG A 143 5.78 -9.48 -0.07
CA ARG A 143 5.90 -9.79 1.36
C ARG A 143 7.35 -9.94 1.75
N LEU A 144 7.70 -9.47 2.96
CA LEU A 144 8.97 -9.78 3.58
C LEU A 144 8.89 -11.18 4.19
N LEU A 145 9.81 -12.07 3.82
CA LEU A 145 9.92 -13.37 4.44
C LEU A 145 10.61 -13.26 5.79
N THR A 146 10.02 -13.86 6.81
CA THR A 146 10.66 -14.00 8.10
C THR A 146 11.65 -15.17 8.09
N CYS A 147 12.75 -15.02 8.81
CA CYS A 147 13.77 -16.04 8.94
C CYS A 147 14.23 -16.12 10.38
N LYS A 148 14.38 -17.34 10.89
CA LYS A 148 14.92 -17.60 12.22
C LYS A 148 15.88 -18.77 12.17
N TYR A 149 17.06 -18.61 12.74
CA TYR A 149 18.00 -19.72 12.90
C TYR A 149 17.72 -20.50 14.18
N SER A 150 17.39 -21.78 14.03
CA SER A 150 17.23 -22.71 15.17
C SER A 150 18.59 -23.18 15.65
N LEU A 151 19.05 -22.66 16.80
CA LEU A 151 20.30 -23.11 17.42
C LEU A 151 20.28 -24.60 17.84
N THR A 152 19.09 -25.14 18.10
CA THR A 152 18.90 -26.53 18.51
C THR A 152 19.12 -27.47 17.35
N ASP A 153 18.59 -27.14 16.19
CA ASP A 153 18.53 -28.01 15.01
C ASP A 153 19.62 -27.65 13.98
N GLY A 154 20.18 -26.43 14.08
CA GLY A 154 21.21 -25.94 13.16
C GLY A 154 20.65 -25.61 11.77
N VAL A 155 19.38 -25.18 11.68
CA VAL A 155 18.68 -24.91 10.43
C VAL A 155 17.97 -23.56 10.48
N TYR A 156 17.72 -22.99 9.30
CA TYR A 156 16.85 -21.81 9.14
C TYR A 156 15.39 -22.24 8.99
N VAL A 157 14.50 -21.50 9.62
CA VAL A 157 13.05 -21.67 9.49
C VAL A 157 12.46 -20.37 8.93
N LEU A 158 11.72 -20.49 7.82
CA LEU A 158 11.08 -19.38 7.14
C LEU A 158 9.60 -19.36 7.49
N ASN A 159 9.07 -18.15 7.74
CA ASN A 159 7.66 -17.94 8.07
C ASN A 159 7.13 -18.94 9.10
N THR A 160 7.95 -19.27 10.08
CA THR A 160 7.68 -20.20 11.20
C THR A 160 7.38 -21.67 10.80
N THR A 161 7.17 -21.97 9.54
CA THR A 161 6.67 -23.28 9.07
C THR A 161 7.59 -24.03 8.09
N SER A 162 8.44 -23.30 7.35
CA SER A 162 9.22 -23.89 6.26
C SER A 162 10.69 -23.99 6.65
N THR A 163 11.18 -25.20 6.96
CA THR A 163 12.58 -25.42 7.31
C THR A 163 13.44 -25.49 6.06
N VAL A 164 14.55 -24.77 6.03
CA VAL A 164 15.53 -24.86 4.95
C VAL A 164 16.35 -26.14 5.12
N ILE A 165 16.18 -27.10 4.22
CA ILE A 165 16.83 -28.43 4.26
C ILE A 165 18.10 -28.49 3.42
N LYS A 166 18.27 -27.55 2.47
CA LYS A 166 19.48 -27.44 1.67
C LYS A 166 19.66 -26.01 1.20
N THR A 167 20.84 -25.46 1.40
CA THR A 167 21.17 -24.06 1.06
C THR A 167 22.13 -23.98 -0.14
N ASP A 168 22.22 -22.79 -0.72
CA ASP A 168 23.31 -22.31 -1.59
C ASP A 168 23.55 -23.14 -2.84
N ILE A 169 22.48 -23.62 -3.47
CA ILE A 169 22.57 -24.24 -4.78
C ILE A 169 22.75 -23.12 -5.81
N GLU A 170 23.96 -22.94 -6.27
CA GLU A 170 24.34 -21.87 -7.18
C GLU A 170 23.74 -22.05 -8.58
N ALA A 171 23.18 -20.95 -9.12
CA ALA A 171 22.74 -20.80 -10.50
C ALA A 171 23.34 -19.49 -11.08
N THR A 172 23.33 -19.36 -12.41
CA THR A 172 23.90 -18.18 -13.08
C THR A 172 23.17 -16.88 -12.79
N ASN A 173 21.98 -16.95 -12.21
CA ASN A 173 21.12 -15.82 -11.90
C ASN A 173 20.59 -15.84 -10.44
N GLY A 174 21.33 -16.48 -9.53
CA GLY A 174 21.03 -16.48 -8.09
C GLY A 174 21.21 -17.82 -7.41
N TYR A 175 20.50 -18.01 -6.30
CA TYR A 175 20.62 -19.20 -5.46
C TYR A 175 19.27 -19.90 -5.29
N VAL A 176 19.32 -21.22 -5.23
CA VAL A 176 18.17 -22.08 -4.90
C VAL A 176 18.42 -22.72 -3.54
N ASN A 177 17.47 -22.60 -2.65
CA ASN A 177 17.41 -23.25 -1.35
C ASN A 177 16.21 -24.18 -1.35
N LEU A 178 16.34 -25.40 -0.78
CA LEU A 178 15.24 -26.35 -0.68
C LEU A 178 14.60 -26.25 0.71
N VAL A 179 13.27 -26.32 0.74
CA VAL A 179 12.49 -26.28 1.98
C VAL A 179 11.62 -27.53 2.13
N ASP A 180 11.35 -27.93 3.37
CA ASP A 180 10.55 -29.11 3.74
C ASP A 180 9.04 -28.85 3.70
N ALA A 181 8.61 -27.58 3.62
CA ALA A 181 7.22 -27.18 3.46
C ALA A 181 7.12 -25.98 2.50
N PRO A 182 6.04 -25.84 1.72
CA PRO A 182 5.81 -24.64 0.93
C PRO A 182 5.70 -23.41 1.82
N ILE A 183 6.26 -22.28 1.37
CA ILE A 183 6.05 -20.97 1.99
C ILE A 183 4.64 -20.49 1.57
N ALA A 184 3.64 -21.03 2.21
CA ALA A 184 2.24 -20.76 1.93
C ALA A 184 1.62 -19.89 3.03
N PRO A 185 0.59 -19.08 2.74
CA PRO A 185 -0.22 -18.47 3.77
C PRO A 185 -0.80 -19.54 4.69
N SER A 186 -0.99 -19.19 5.96
CA SER A 186 -1.75 -20.02 6.89
C SER A 186 -3.16 -20.24 6.37
N MET A 187 -3.77 -21.36 6.73
CA MET A 187 -5.21 -21.58 6.54
C MET A 187 -6.05 -20.87 7.61
N LEU A 188 -5.39 -20.34 8.64
CA LEU A 188 -6.01 -19.62 9.72
C LEU A 188 -6.25 -18.15 9.35
N MET A 189 -7.33 -17.59 9.85
CA MET A 189 -7.64 -16.17 9.72
C MET A 189 -6.85 -15.35 10.74
N VAL A 190 -6.78 -14.04 10.55
CA VAL A 190 -6.07 -13.13 11.47
C VAL A 190 -6.49 -13.31 12.94
N PRO A 191 -7.79 -13.38 13.29
CA PRO A 191 -8.19 -13.60 14.69
C PRO A 191 -7.68 -14.91 15.28
N ASP A 192 -7.67 -15.99 14.46
CA ASP A 192 -7.22 -17.30 14.92
C ASP A 192 -5.74 -17.32 15.24
N ILE A 193 -4.91 -16.68 14.38
CA ILE A 193 -3.47 -16.60 14.59
C ILE A 193 -3.16 -15.76 15.84
N ILE A 194 -3.87 -14.64 16.05
CA ILE A 194 -3.70 -13.82 17.25
C ILE A 194 -4.07 -14.61 18.49
N LEU A 195 -5.21 -15.31 18.49
CA LEU A 195 -5.68 -16.10 19.63
C LEU A 195 -4.72 -17.27 19.96
N GLN A 196 -4.08 -17.87 18.94
CA GLN A 196 -3.12 -18.96 19.12
C GLN A 196 -1.75 -18.49 19.60
N ALA A 197 -1.37 -17.25 19.32
CA ALA A 197 -0.08 -16.70 19.74
C ALA A 197 0.07 -16.70 21.26
N ASP A 198 1.24 -17.12 21.76
CA ASP A 198 1.47 -17.30 23.20
C ASP A 198 1.52 -15.98 23.99
N ASN A 199 1.86 -14.88 23.32
CA ASN A 199 2.03 -13.55 23.90
C ASN A 199 0.90 -12.56 23.59
N LEU A 200 -0.20 -13.02 22.97
CA LEU A 200 -1.33 -12.18 22.55
C LEU A 200 -2.68 -12.67 23.11
N LYS A 201 -2.65 -13.43 24.20
CA LYS A 201 -3.84 -14.09 24.78
C LYS A 201 -4.90 -13.09 25.23
N ILE A 202 -4.49 -11.96 25.77
CA ILE A 202 -5.42 -10.90 26.22
C ILE A 202 -6.12 -10.29 25.00
N MET A 203 -5.38 -9.81 24.00
CA MET A 203 -5.98 -9.18 22.82
C MET A 203 -6.78 -10.16 21.97
N GLY A 204 -6.27 -11.39 21.78
CA GLY A 204 -7.00 -12.46 21.09
C GLY A 204 -8.34 -12.76 21.72
N SER A 205 -8.39 -12.84 23.06
CA SER A 205 -9.66 -13.02 23.80
C SER A 205 -10.61 -11.84 23.66
N LEU A 206 -10.09 -10.60 23.68
CA LEU A 206 -10.90 -9.41 23.47
C LEU A 206 -11.53 -9.39 22.06
N ILE A 207 -10.76 -9.70 21.01
CA ILE A 207 -11.25 -9.77 19.63
C ILE A 207 -12.35 -10.84 19.51
N ALA A 208 -12.16 -12.00 20.14
CA ALA A 208 -13.15 -13.08 20.13
C ALA A 208 -14.45 -12.70 20.87
N GLU A 209 -14.34 -12.23 22.08
CA GLU A 209 -15.49 -11.96 22.95
C GLU A 209 -16.28 -10.69 22.55
N THR A 210 -15.68 -9.76 21.82
CA THR A 210 -16.37 -8.61 21.23
C THR A 210 -17.04 -8.92 19.90
N HIS A 211 -16.94 -10.15 19.39
CA HIS A 211 -17.48 -10.64 18.13
C HIS A 211 -16.86 -10.02 16.87
N TRP A 212 -15.75 -9.26 16.98
CA TRP A 212 -15.01 -8.80 15.82
C TRP A 212 -14.37 -9.95 15.05
N ALA A 213 -14.00 -11.04 15.75
CA ALA A 213 -13.51 -12.26 15.11
C ALA A 213 -14.50 -12.83 14.09
N ASP A 214 -15.81 -12.81 14.38
CA ASP A 214 -16.84 -13.35 13.48
C ASP A 214 -16.84 -12.61 12.11
N SER A 215 -16.68 -11.27 12.14
CA SER A 215 -16.58 -10.47 10.93
C SER A 215 -15.30 -10.75 10.14
N MET A 216 -14.21 -11.03 10.86
CA MET A 216 -12.89 -11.29 10.27
C MET A 216 -12.67 -12.75 9.83
N GLN A 217 -13.62 -13.65 10.08
CA GLN A 217 -13.61 -15.02 9.53
C GLN A 217 -14.05 -15.10 8.07
N ILE A 218 -14.61 -14.02 7.52
CA ILE A 218 -15.04 -13.95 6.12
C ILE A 218 -13.88 -13.41 5.30
N TYR A 219 -13.31 -14.23 4.42
CA TYR A 219 -12.19 -13.82 3.58
C TYR A 219 -12.55 -13.62 2.11
N GLN A 220 -13.75 -14.04 1.70
CA GLN A 220 -14.25 -13.86 0.33
C GLN A 220 -15.70 -13.39 0.40
N ASP A 221 -16.03 -12.39 -0.40
CA ASP A 221 -17.39 -11.91 -0.53
C ASP A 221 -18.21 -12.85 -1.43
N ALA A 222 -19.13 -13.57 -0.80
CA ALA A 222 -20.03 -14.50 -1.49
C ALA A 222 -21.12 -13.79 -2.32
N GLU A 223 -21.36 -12.50 -2.06
CA GLU A 223 -22.36 -11.71 -2.80
C GLU A 223 -21.80 -11.14 -4.10
N PHE A 224 -20.48 -11.09 -4.23
CA PHE A 224 -19.83 -10.68 -5.48
C PHE A 224 -20.01 -11.79 -6.53
N ASN A 225 -20.94 -11.57 -7.44
CA ASN A 225 -21.40 -12.60 -8.38
C ASN A 225 -20.55 -12.63 -9.65
N THR A 226 -19.58 -13.51 -9.69
CA THR A 226 -18.67 -13.69 -10.84
C THR A 226 -19.36 -14.07 -12.13
N SER A 227 -20.55 -14.71 -12.10
CA SER A 227 -21.28 -15.12 -13.31
C SER A 227 -21.90 -13.94 -14.08
N GLU A 228 -21.99 -12.79 -13.47
CA GLU A 228 -22.51 -11.56 -14.08
C GLU A 228 -21.40 -10.68 -14.67
N HIS A 229 -20.14 -11.00 -14.40
CA HIS A 229 -18.98 -10.22 -14.86
C HIS A 229 -18.28 -10.91 -16.02
N PRO A 230 -17.94 -10.18 -17.09
CA PRO A 230 -17.12 -10.73 -18.16
C PRO A 230 -15.68 -10.97 -17.67
N GLU A 231 -15.01 -12.01 -18.15
CA GLU A 231 -13.59 -12.25 -17.84
C GLU A 231 -12.68 -11.09 -18.29
N THR A 232 -13.09 -10.41 -19.38
CA THR A 232 -12.35 -9.26 -19.91
C THR A 232 -13.33 -8.17 -20.34
N ARG A 233 -12.91 -6.91 -20.18
CA ARG A 233 -13.67 -5.74 -20.63
C ARG A 233 -12.77 -4.78 -21.40
N LEU A 234 -13.30 -4.25 -22.50
CA LEU A 234 -12.67 -3.16 -23.26
C LEU A 234 -13.07 -1.83 -22.64
N PHE A 235 -12.09 -1.12 -22.08
CA PHE A 235 -12.25 0.25 -21.62
C PHE A 235 -11.79 1.19 -22.74
N LYS A 236 -12.70 2.03 -23.20
CA LYS A 236 -12.43 2.95 -24.30
C LYS A 236 -11.27 3.88 -23.95
N SER A 237 -10.33 4.03 -24.85
CA SER A 237 -9.10 4.84 -24.72
C SER A 237 -8.01 4.29 -23.79
N VAL A 238 -8.24 3.18 -23.09
CA VAL A 238 -7.25 2.61 -22.16
C VAL A 238 -6.82 1.20 -22.58
N GLY A 239 -7.74 0.36 -23.04
CA GLY A 239 -7.44 -0.99 -23.52
C GLY A 239 -8.37 -2.07 -22.97
N THR A 240 -8.03 -3.32 -23.22
CA THR A 240 -8.76 -4.48 -22.69
C THR A 240 -8.05 -5.00 -21.44
N PHE A 241 -8.79 -5.15 -20.35
CA PHE A 241 -8.29 -5.65 -19.08
C PHE A 241 -9.04 -6.89 -18.64
N LYS A 242 -8.36 -7.75 -17.88
CA LYS A 242 -9.04 -8.76 -17.10
C LYS A 242 -9.83 -8.08 -15.98
N ILE A 243 -11.01 -8.60 -15.72
CA ILE A 243 -11.88 -8.15 -14.62
C ILE A 243 -11.77 -9.13 -13.46
N GLU A 244 -11.73 -8.60 -12.25
CA GLU A 244 -11.74 -9.42 -11.07
C GLU A 244 -12.94 -10.35 -11.03
N GLN A 245 -12.67 -11.61 -10.79
CA GLN A 245 -13.69 -12.66 -10.71
C GLN A 245 -14.06 -12.96 -9.25
N ASN A 246 -13.23 -12.58 -8.30
CA ASN A 246 -13.46 -12.72 -6.87
C ASN A 246 -13.25 -11.38 -6.18
N ARG A 247 -13.87 -11.18 -5.03
CA ARG A 247 -13.60 -10.06 -4.14
C ARG A 247 -13.21 -10.65 -2.79
N TYR A 248 -11.89 -10.63 -2.51
CA TYR A 248 -11.37 -11.07 -1.22
C TYR A 248 -11.44 -9.94 -0.20
N LEU A 249 -11.72 -10.34 1.04
CA LEU A 249 -11.78 -9.45 2.19
C LEU A 249 -10.53 -9.70 3.05
N GLY A 250 -9.80 -8.65 3.33
CA GLY A 250 -8.60 -8.71 4.13
C GLY A 250 -8.69 -7.82 5.35
N TYR A 251 -7.84 -8.12 6.35
CA TYR A 251 -7.80 -7.39 7.61
C TYR A 251 -6.36 -7.19 8.07
N THR A 252 -6.14 -6.09 8.76
CA THR A 252 -4.91 -5.84 9.48
C THR A 252 -5.26 -5.46 10.92
N ALA A 253 -4.59 -6.08 11.88
CA ALA A 253 -4.76 -5.82 13.30
C ALA A 253 -3.47 -5.25 13.90
N PHE A 254 -3.62 -4.23 14.72
CA PHE A 254 -2.55 -3.68 15.57
C PHE A 254 -2.83 -4.15 16.99
N VAL A 255 -1.91 -4.88 17.59
CA VAL A 255 -2.21 -5.61 18.84
C VAL A 255 -1.11 -5.41 19.88
N GLU A 256 -1.51 -5.15 21.11
CA GLU A 256 -0.61 -5.14 22.24
C GLU A 256 -0.25 -6.56 22.66
N THR A 257 0.99 -6.76 23.07
CA THR A 257 1.37 -8.00 23.75
C THR A 257 0.80 -8.05 25.18
N ASP A 258 0.68 -9.26 25.71
CA ASP A 258 0.23 -9.45 27.10
C ASP A 258 1.11 -8.68 28.10
N ASP A 259 2.42 -8.58 27.84
CA ASP A 259 3.36 -7.81 28.64
C ASP A 259 3.06 -6.31 28.61
N VAL A 260 2.63 -5.74 27.50
CA VAL A 260 2.23 -4.32 27.40
C VAL A 260 1.01 -4.08 28.27
N PHE A 261 -0.01 -4.92 28.20
CA PHE A 261 -1.19 -4.81 29.07
C PHE A 261 -0.86 -4.91 30.55
N GLN A 262 0.04 -5.85 30.92
CA GLN A 262 0.44 -6.03 32.30
C GLN A 262 1.25 -4.85 32.82
N ASN A 263 2.19 -4.36 32.02
CA ASN A 263 3.11 -3.29 32.44
C ASN A 263 2.46 -1.91 32.48
N GLU A 264 1.58 -1.59 31.51
CA GLU A 264 0.99 -0.25 31.40
C GLU A 264 -0.34 -0.13 32.16
N TRP A 265 -1.19 -1.17 32.13
CA TRP A 265 -2.49 -1.14 32.76
C TRP A 265 -2.63 -2.05 34.01
N GLY A 266 -1.61 -2.85 34.31
CA GLY A 266 -1.64 -3.79 35.42
C GLY A 266 -2.66 -4.91 35.24
N ILE A 267 -2.97 -5.28 34.00
CA ILE A 267 -3.93 -6.33 33.69
C ILE A 267 -3.40 -7.67 34.17
N PRO A 268 -4.23 -8.55 34.78
CA PRO A 268 -3.78 -9.88 35.18
C PRO A 268 -3.28 -10.70 33.99
N ALA A 269 -2.25 -11.49 34.21
CA ALA A 269 -1.78 -12.44 33.19
C ALA A 269 -2.90 -13.42 32.81
N ALA A 270 -2.92 -13.83 31.54
CA ALA A 270 -3.83 -14.84 31.07
C ALA A 270 -3.50 -16.21 31.71
N GLU A 271 -4.50 -16.87 32.30
CA GLU A 271 -4.41 -18.23 32.80
C GLU A 271 -4.98 -19.16 31.75
N LEU A 272 -4.22 -20.19 31.34
CA LEU A 272 -4.61 -21.07 30.24
C LEU A 272 -5.01 -22.46 30.73
N ASP A 273 -5.97 -23.09 30.05
CA ASP A 273 -6.25 -24.51 30.20
C ASP A 273 -5.26 -25.38 29.38
N GLU A 274 -5.46 -26.72 29.39
CA GLU A 274 -4.63 -27.68 28.65
C GLU A 274 -4.71 -27.48 27.12
N ASP A 275 -5.77 -26.87 26.63
CA ASP A 275 -6.03 -26.58 25.22
C ASP A 275 -5.53 -25.17 24.82
N GLY A 276 -4.99 -24.39 25.75
CA GLY A 276 -4.47 -23.04 25.52
C GLY A 276 -5.53 -21.93 25.53
N ASN A 277 -6.75 -22.21 26.00
CA ASN A 277 -7.81 -21.20 26.12
C ASN A 277 -7.67 -20.42 27.43
N VAL A 278 -8.04 -19.14 27.40
CA VAL A 278 -7.97 -18.25 28.56
C VAL A 278 -9.12 -18.56 29.53
N THR A 279 -8.79 -18.94 30.77
CA THR A 279 -9.78 -19.33 31.79
C THR A 279 -10.21 -18.20 32.71
N ASN A 280 -9.37 -17.16 32.87
CA ASN A 280 -9.60 -16.01 33.76
C ASN A 280 -10.07 -14.75 32.99
N PHE A 281 -10.65 -14.86 31.80
CA PHE A 281 -11.11 -13.73 30.99
C PHE A 281 -12.01 -12.74 31.77
N PRO A 282 -12.97 -13.17 32.64
CA PRO A 282 -13.77 -12.23 33.44
C PRO A 282 -12.94 -11.31 34.33
N ALA A 283 -11.80 -11.77 34.86
CA ALA A 283 -10.90 -10.95 35.68
C ALA A 283 -10.11 -9.96 34.81
N ILE A 284 -9.63 -10.40 33.63
CA ILE A 284 -9.00 -9.56 32.61
C ILE A 284 -9.96 -8.45 32.18
N LEU A 285 -11.18 -8.80 31.78
CA LEU A 285 -12.19 -7.84 31.33
C LEU A 285 -12.53 -6.82 32.43
N ALA A 286 -12.68 -7.26 33.68
CA ALA A 286 -12.95 -6.37 34.81
C ALA A 286 -11.82 -5.36 35.06
N ALA A 287 -10.58 -5.73 34.75
CA ALA A 287 -9.43 -4.85 34.85
C ALA A 287 -9.30 -3.87 33.68
N ILE A 288 -9.60 -4.31 32.44
CA ILE A 288 -9.53 -3.49 31.20
C ILE A 288 -10.67 -2.46 31.13
N LYS A 289 -11.90 -2.86 31.50
CA LYS A 289 -13.13 -2.07 31.34
C LYS A 289 -12.99 -0.63 31.84
N PRO A 290 -12.47 -0.33 33.04
CA PRO A 290 -12.37 1.05 33.52
C PRO A 290 -11.45 1.94 32.65
N HIS A 291 -10.41 1.37 32.05
CA HIS A 291 -9.50 2.10 31.14
C HIS A 291 -10.22 2.46 29.85
N CYS A 292 -10.98 1.53 29.27
CA CYS A 292 -11.77 1.77 28.06
C CYS A 292 -12.90 2.78 28.34
N GLU A 293 -13.66 2.62 29.45
CA GLU A 293 -14.75 3.51 29.81
C GLU A 293 -14.30 4.97 30.02
N ALA A 294 -13.09 5.17 30.53
CA ALA A 294 -12.50 6.51 30.67
C ALA A 294 -12.30 7.24 29.33
N VAL A 295 -12.14 6.50 28.24
CA VAL A 295 -11.92 7.03 26.89
C VAL A 295 -13.20 7.05 26.06
N TYR A 296 -13.95 5.96 26.06
CA TYR A 296 -15.04 5.72 25.11
C TYR A 296 -16.45 5.88 25.73
N GLY A 297 -16.55 6.10 27.04
CA GLY A 297 -17.85 6.24 27.72
C GLY A 297 -18.35 4.93 28.31
N THR A 298 -19.59 4.95 28.82
CA THR A 298 -20.19 3.82 29.57
C THR A 298 -21.46 3.30 28.92
N GLU A 299 -21.70 3.61 27.65
CA GLU A 299 -22.84 3.09 26.89
C GLU A 299 -22.73 1.56 26.80
N ASP A 300 -23.88 0.88 26.96
CA ASP A 300 -24.00 -0.57 26.90
C ASP A 300 -22.92 -1.32 27.71
N ALA A 301 -22.59 -0.79 28.90
CA ALA A 301 -21.46 -1.27 29.72
C ALA A 301 -21.54 -2.76 30.10
N ASP A 302 -22.70 -3.38 30.05
CA ASP A 302 -22.93 -4.80 30.41
C ASP A 302 -22.93 -5.72 29.18
N ASP A 303 -22.88 -5.17 27.97
CA ASP A 303 -22.85 -5.91 26.71
C ASP A 303 -21.57 -5.61 25.90
N ILE A 304 -20.58 -6.45 26.07
CA ILE A 304 -19.28 -6.31 25.38
C ILE A 304 -19.41 -6.47 23.84
N THR A 305 -20.49 -7.07 23.35
CA THR A 305 -20.70 -7.28 21.91
C THR A 305 -21.36 -6.08 21.24
N SER A 306 -21.94 -5.16 22.04
CA SER A 306 -22.51 -3.91 21.52
C SER A 306 -21.41 -3.02 20.93
N VAL A 307 -21.66 -2.47 19.75
CA VAL A 307 -20.76 -1.50 19.10
C VAL A 307 -20.63 -0.17 19.85
N ASP A 308 -21.51 0.10 20.84
CA ASP A 308 -21.45 1.27 21.72
C ASP A 308 -20.64 1.00 22.99
N ASN A 309 -20.37 -0.27 23.30
CA ASN A 309 -19.57 -0.65 24.46
C ASN A 309 -18.12 -0.16 24.36
N ALA A 310 -17.58 0.37 25.44
CA ALA A 310 -16.24 0.94 25.48
C ALA A 310 -15.13 -0.05 25.09
N VAL A 311 -15.24 -1.31 25.54
CA VAL A 311 -14.27 -2.36 25.20
C VAL A 311 -14.39 -2.76 23.73
N ASN A 312 -15.62 -2.84 23.20
CA ASN A 312 -15.85 -3.10 21.77
C ASN A 312 -15.22 -2.00 20.89
N ARG A 313 -15.42 -0.73 21.27
CA ARG A 313 -14.83 0.41 20.59
C ARG A 313 -13.31 0.46 20.69
N PHE A 314 -12.75 0.03 21.82
CA PHE A 314 -11.31 -0.14 21.99
C PHE A 314 -10.79 -1.17 20.98
N VAL A 315 -11.36 -2.36 20.91
CA VAL A 315 -10.98 -3.40 19.97
C VAL A 315 -11.17 -2.93 18.52
N ALA A 316 -12.28 -2.29 18.18
CA ALA A 316 -12.53 -1.76 16.84
C ALA A 316 -11.42 -0.80 16.37
N TYR A 317 -10.86 -0.01 17.27
CA TYR A 317 -9.75 0.92 16.97
C TYR A 317 -8.42 0.22 16.68
N HIS A 318 -8.31 -1.08 16.89
CA HIS A 318 -7.13 -1.89 16.58
C HIS A 318 -7.24 -2.62 15.24
N LEU A 319 -8.38 -2.54 14.59
CA LEU A 319 -8.69 -3.35 13.42
C LEU A 319 -8.99 -2.47 12.22
N MET A 320 -8.46 -2.81 11.06
CA MET A 320 -8.78 -2.15 9.80
C MET A 320 -8.98 -3.17 8.68
N LYS A 321 -9.74 -2.77 7.66
CA LYS A 321 -9.89 -3.55 6.42
C LYS A 321 -8.63 -3.42 5.57
N GLY A 322 -8.33 -4.46 4.80
CA GLY A 322 -7.19 -4.53 3.89
C GLY A 322 -6.03 -5.39 4.44
N LYS A 323 -5.23 -5.93 3.55
CA LYS A 323 -4.03 -6.72 3.87
C LYS A 323 -2.80 -5.82 3.77
N TYR A 324 -2.28 -5.38 4.89
CA TYR A 324 -1.10 -4.53 4.94
C TYR A 324 0.01 -5.22 5.73
N GLY A 325 0.98 -5.80 5.03
CA GLY A 325 2.24 -6.23 5.64
C GLY A 325 3.06 -5.03 6.11
N TYR A 326 4.07 -5.24 6.95
CA TYR A 326 4.87 -4.15 7.53
C TYR A 326 5.44 -3.18 6.48
N ASN A 327 5.95 -3.71 5.38
CA ASN A 327 6.51 -2.94 4.25
C ASN A 327 5.45 -2.26 3.37
N LYS A 328 4.16 -2.45 3.65
CA LYS A 328 3.02 -1.86 2.92
C LYS A 328 2.16 -0.96 3.77
N LEU A 329 2.52 -0.77 5.04
CA LEU A 329 1.79 0.12 5.95
C LEU A 329 1.93 1.59 5.56
N VAL A 330 3.03 1.96 4.91
CA VAL A 330 3.25 3.31 4.38
C VAL A 330 3.72 3.20 2.94
N HIS A 331 3.04 3.88 2.05
CA HIS A 331 3.40 3.93 0.64
C HIS A 331 4.33 5.11 0.39
N HIS A 332 5.44 4.84 -0.26
CA HIS A 332 6.40 5.86 -0.59
C HIS A 332 7.05 5.60 -1.96
N PHE A 333 7.74 6.60 -2.39
CA PHE A 333 8.21 6.79 -3.73
C PHE A 333 9.11 5.72 -4.34
N SER A 334 10.05 5.13 -3.59
CA SER A 334 11.04 4.22 -4.16
C SER A 334 10.44 2.91 -4.64
N GLU A 335 9.36 2.46 -4.01
CA GLU A 335 8.68 1.22 -4.38
C GLU A 335 7.98 1.32 -5.73
N TYR A 336 7.49 2.52 -6.09
CA TYR A 336 6.66 2.75 -7.26
C TYR A 336 7.30 3.64 -8.32
N GLY A 337 8.56 4.02 -8.13
CA GLY A 337 9.23 4.96 -9.01
C GLY A 337 8.80 6.41 -8.80
N TYR A 338 8.02 6.72 -7.77
CA TYR A 338 7.59 8.05 -7.37
C TYR A 338 8.70 8.78 -6.59
N GLN A 339 8.95 10.09 -6.73
CA GLN A 339 10.08 10.80 -6.12
C GLN A 339 9.63 11.92 -5.20
N TYR A 340 9.77 11.72 -3.91
CA TYR A 340 9.79 12.81 -2.95
C TYR A 340 11.10 13.59 -3.09
N GLY A 341 11.08 14.78 -3.58
CA GLY A 341 12.28 15.59 -3.71
C GLY A 341 13.08 15.32 -4.99
N SER A 342 12.76 16.08 -6.00
CA SER A 342 13.39 16.03 -7.32
C SER A 342 14.86 16.48 -7.35
N TYR A 343 15.44 16.87 -6.23
CA TYR A 343 16.81 17.36 -6.14
C TYR A 343 17.83 16.26 -5.88
N VAL A 344 17.39 15.09 -5.54
CA VAL A 344 18.27 13.98 -5.21
C VAL A 344 18.58 13.22 -6.48
N THR A 345 19.87 13.12 -6.80
CA THR A 345 20.35 12.46 -8.01
C THR A 345 20.41 10.95 -7.90
N ASN A 346 20.43 10.43 -6.66
CA ASN A 346 20.44 9.00 -6.37
C ASN A 346 19.07 8.57 -5.85
N PRO A 347 18.34 7.69 -6.55
CA PRO A 347 17.03 7.21 -6.08
C PRO A 347 17.03 6.58 -4.70
N GLN A 348 18.12 5.98 -4.27
CA GLN A 348 18.25 5.35 -2.96
C GLN A 348 18.35 6.38 -1.82
N ASP A 349 18.83 7.59 -2.10
CA ASP A 349 18.93 8.65 -1.10
C ASP A 349 17.62 9.44 -0.94
N GLN A 350 16.65 9.21 -1.80
CA GLN A 350 15.43 10.05 -1.87
C GLN A 350 14.36 9.69 -0.87
N VAL A 351 14.27 8.43 -0.54
CA VAL A 351 13.16 7.90 0.22
C VAL A 351 13.25 8.26 1.69
N TYR A 352 14.46 8.46 2.16
CA TYR A 352 14.76 8.49 3.58
C TYR A 352 15.23 9.85 4.10
N THR A 353 14.91 10.91 3.37
CA THR A 353 15.25 12.28 3.80
C THR A 353 14.12 12.99 4.53
N ILE A 354 12.92 12.42 4.51
CA ILE A 354 11.71 12.99 5.15
C ILE A 354 10.86 11.87 5.73
N ASP A 355 10.08 12.17 6.75
CA ASP A 355 9.02 11.27 7.22
C ASP A 355 7.96 11.13 6.11
N VAL A 356 7.42 9.92 5.97
CA VAL A 356 6.29 9.61 5.12
C VAL A 356 5.17 9.00 5.94
N TRP A 357 3.93 9.28 5.58
CA TRP A 357 2.78 8.82 6.36
C TRP A 357 1.55 8.62 5.52
N ASP A 358 0.69 7.72 5.99
CA ASP A 358 -0.64 7.46 5.48
C ASP A 358 -1.66 7.50 6.61
N TYR A 359 -2.91 7.70 6.25
CA TYR A 359 -4.05 7.65 7.16
C TYR A 359 -4.98 6.53 6.74
N TYR A 360 -5.47 5.76 7.71
CA TYR A 360 -6.39 4.67 7.46
C TYR A 360 -7.64 4.79 8.33
N PRO A 361 -8.83 4.48 7.79
CA PRO A 361 -10.03 4.34 8.60
C PRO A 361 -10.00 3.01 9.36
N MET A 362 -10.39 3.05 10.63
CA MET A 362 -10.48 1.85 11.47
C MET A 362 -11.88 1.25 11.40
N LEU A 363 -12.03 0.00 11.86
CA LEU A 363 -13.34 -0.63 11.98
C LEU A 363 -14.24 0.12 12.98
N GLY A 364 -15.54 -0.07 12.87
CA GLY A 364 -16.53 0.61 13.71
C GLY A 364 -17.25 1.74 12.99
N GLU A 365 -18.15 1.40 12.07
CA GLU A 365 -18.88 2.36 11.24
C GLU A 365 -19.72 3.36 12.05
N LYS A 366 -20.26 2.93 13.20
CA LYS A 366 -21.05 3.82 14.07
C LYS A 366 -20.20 4.84 14.80
N HIS A 367 -18.93 4.54 15.04
CA HIS A 367 -17.96 5.40 15.69
C HIS A 367 -16.71 5.54 14.81
N PRO A 368 -16.81 6.20 13.65
CA PRO A 368 -15.71 6.30 12.70
C PRO A 368 -14.46 6.89 13.36
N SER A 369 -13.34 6.22 13.17
CA SER A 369 -12.06 6.64 13.69
C SER A 369 -10.96 6.41 12.65
N LEU A 370 -9.80 7.00 12.85
CA LEU A 370 -8.67 6.88 11.95
C LEU A 370 -7.38 6.73 12.72
N ILE A 371 -6.40 6.12 12.08
CA ILE A 371 -5.00 6.15 12.52
C ILE A 371 -4.14 6.88 11.50
N LYS A 372 -3.03 7.45 11.98
CA LYS A 372 -1.90 7.89 11.17
C LYS A 372 -0.79 6.87 11.33
N VAL A 373 -0.29 6.34 10.24
CA VAL A 373 0.89 5.48 10.22
C VAL A 373 2.02 6.27 9.59
N LEU A 374 3.14 6.41 10.31
CA LEU A 374 4.25 7.26 9.91
C LEU A 374 5.55 6.47 9.97
N GLN A 375 6.31 6.47 8.87
CA GLN A 375 7.65 5.91 8.79
C GLN A 375 8.69 7.02 8.85
N VAL A 376 9.68 6.85 9.74
CA VAL A 376 10.80 7.79 9.87
C VAL A 376 11.91 7.48 8.87
N PRO A 377 12.66 8.51 8.40
CA PRO A 377 13.67 8.34 7.35
C PRO A 377 15.02 7.84 7.87
N ASP A 378 15.22 7.75 9.16
CA ASP A 378 16.51 7.43 9.76
C ASP A 378 16.62 5.95 10.13
N GLY A 379 17.84 5.45 10.07
CA GLY A 379 18.25 4.18 10.65
C GLY A 379 17.47 2.97 10.14
N GLU A 380 16.62 2.44 11.00
CA GLU A 380 15.89 1.19 10.78
C GLU A 380 14.51 1.38 10.10
N HIS A 381 14.17 2.60 9.69
CA HIS A 381 12.89 2.94 9.06
C HIS A 381 11.67 2.56 9.90
N GLU A 382 11.78 2.82 11.20
CA GLU A 382 10.73 2.52 12.17
C GLU A 382 9.39 3.12 11.78
N ILE A 383 8.31 2.39 12.06
CA ILE A 383 6.93 2.80 11.79
C ILE A 383 6.21 3.04 13.11
N TYR A 384 5.54 4.19 13.19
CA TYR A 384 4.80 4.62 14.38
C TYR A 384 3.33 4.88 14.07
N ILE A 385 2.45 4.52 15.00
CA ILE A 385 1.03 4.89 14.96
C ILE A 385 0.80 6.20 15.71
N ASN A 386 0.03 7.10 15.10
CA ASN A 386 -0.38 8.40 15.66
C ASN A 386 0.77 9.31 16.08
N ARG A 387 1.96 9.14 15.53
CA ARG A 387 3.08 10.06 15.75
C ARG A 387 2.79 11.40 15.09
N VAL A 388 2.90 12.47 15.86
CA VAL A 388 2.79 13.85 15.40
C VAL A 388 4.14 14.51 15.55
N ALA A 389 4.70 14.93 14.43
CA ALA A 389 6.00 15.54 14.38
C ALA A 389 5.89 17.06 14.25
N LYS A 390 6.91 17.77 14.69
CA LYS A 390 7.01 19.21 14.56
C LYS A 390 7.80 19.59 13.33
N TYR A 391 7.26 20.48 12.52
CA TYR A 391 7.96 21.01 11.36
C TYR A 391 8.88 22.17 11.77
N ASN A 392 10.13 22.13 11.35
CA ASN A 392 11.04 23.26 11.49
C ASN A 392 10.80 24.31 10.38
N ASP A 393 11.52 25.46 10.48
CA ASP A 393 11.39 26.57 9.52
C ASP A 393 11.76 26.18 8.07
N ASN A 394 12.44 25.08 7.86
CA ASN A 394 12.77 24.53 6.54
C ASN A 394 11.79 23.43 6.07
N ASN A 395 10.76 23.13 6.89
CA ASN A 395 9.76 22.09 6.68
C ASN A 395 10.30 20.66 6.62
N TYR A 396 11.43 20.45 7.20
CA TYR A 396 11.86 19.10 7.58
C TYR A 396 11.25 18.78 8.95
N LEU A 397 10.83 17.55 9.10
CA LEU A 397 10.38 17.07 10.40
C LEU A 397 11.53 17.20 11.39
N GLU A 398 11.28 17.91 12.47
CA GLU A 398 12.21 17.91 13.58
C GLU A 398 12.06 16.59 14.34
N THR A 399 13.19 16.09 14.82
CA THR A 399 13.21 14.95 15.75
C THR A 399 12.56 15.26 17.11
N SER A 400 12.21 16.52 17.40
CA SER A 400 11.41 16.89 18.56
C SER A 400 9.93 16.61 18.32
N VAL A 401 9.52 15.47 18.74
CA VAL A 401 8.19 14.92 18.56
C VAL A 401 7.26 15.54 19.59
N GLU A 402 6.21 16.25 19.14
CA GLU A 402 5.17 16.75 20.05
C GLU A 402 4.33 15.61 20.64
N PHE A 403 4.19 14.51 19.89
CA PHE A 403 3.51 13.29 20.30
C PHE A 403 4.27 12.10 19.71
N PRO A 404 4.90 11.25 20.52
CA PRO A 404 5.80 10.19 20.05
C PRO A 404 5.09 9.12 19.23
N GLY A 405 3.79 8.92 19.45
CA GLY A 405 3.06 7.80 18.86
C GLY A 405 3.46 6.47 19.50
N ILE A 406 3.01 5.38 18.91
CA ILE A 406 3.25 4.02 19.37
C ILE A 406 4.07 3.32 18.28
N LEU A 407 5.21 2.76 18.65
CA LEU A 407 6.06 2.01 17.75
C LEU A 407 5.39 0.68 17.37
N ILE A 408 5.37 0.38 16.09
CA ILE A 408 5.08 -0.97 15.60
C ILE A 408 6.37 -1.77 15.69
N ASN A 409 6.34 -2.90 16.39
CA ASN A 409 7.53 -3.72 16.53
C ASN A 409 7.93 -4.31 15.18
N SER A 410 9.17 -4.08 14.77
CA SER A 410 9.77 -4.65 13.55
C SER A 410 10.65 -5.87 13.85
N ASP A 411 10.90 -6.13 15.13
CA ASP A 411 11.82 -7.19 15.57
C ASP A 411 11.15 -8.57 15.54
N ASN A 412 11.99 -9.59 15.33
CA ASN A 412 11.67 -11.01 15.51
C ASN A 412 10.68 -11.65 14.53
N GLY A 413 10.37 -10.99 13.40
CA GLY A 413 9.44 -11.54 12.42
C GLY A 413 7.99 -11.61 12.90
N GLU A 414 7.64 -10.85 13.94
CA GLU A 414 6.28 -10.80 14.48
C GLU A 414 5.33 -9.95 13.64
N ASN A 415 5.87 -9.16 12.71
CA ASN A 415 5.10 -8.17 11.97
C ASN A 415 4.54 -8.66 10.63
N ASP A 416 5.10 -9.71 10.06
CA ASP A 416 4.62 -10.26 8.79
C ASP A 416 4.24 -11.72 8.98
N ASN A 417 3.04 -11.96 9.46
CA ASN A 417 2.54 -13.29 9.72
C ASN A 417 1.75 -13.86 8.53
N ASN A 418 1.48 -15.14 8.59
CA ASN A 418 1.02 -15.94 7.47
C ASN A 418 -0.50 -16.18 7.48
N ALA A 419 -1.31 -15.21 7.94
CA ALA A 419 -2.76 -15.37 7.92
C ALA A 419 -3.31 -15.43 6.48
N LEU A 420 -4.33 -16.24 6.26
CA LEU A 420 -5.01 -16.36 4.96
C LEU A 420 -5.57 -15.01 4.50
N ASN A 421 -6.17 -14.27 5.41
CA ASN A 421 -6.87 -13.03 5.10
C ASN A 421 -6.18 -11.75 5.63
N GLY A 422 -4.88 -11.80 5.99
CA GLY A 422 -4.21 -10.56 6.38
C GLY A 422 -3.07 -10.70 7.37
N PHE A 423 -2.89 -9.66 8.18
CA PHE A 423 -1.73 -9.51 9.04
C PHE A 423 -2.12 -9.00 10.43
N TYR A 424 -1.26 -9.23 11.41
CA TYR A 424 -1.25 -8.44 12.64
C TYR A 424 0.15 -7.83 12.86
N HIS A 425 0.18 -6.72 13.58
CA HIS A 425 1.40 -6.04 13.98
C HIS A 425 1.36 -5.80 15.47
N THR A 426 2.43 -6.21 16.18
CA THR A 426 2.52 -5.99 17.61
C THR A 426 2.97 -4.56 17.92
N LEU A 427 2.49 -4.02 19.04
CA LEU A 427 2.73 -2.67 19.49
C LEU A 427 3.58 -2.63 20.76
N ASN A 428 4.36 -1.57 20.92
CA ASN A 428 5.15 -1.34 22.15
C ASN A 428 4.42 -0.49 23.21
N GLY A 429 3.14 -0.19 23.01
CA GLY A 429 2.33 0.61 23.94
C GLY A 429 0.85 0.48 23.65
N ILE A 430 -0.01 0.93 24.57
CA ILE A 430 -1.47 0.82 24.43
C ILE A 430 -2.01 1.82 23.40
N LEU A 431 -2.73 1.32 22.40
CA LEU A 431 -3.34 2.11 21.35
C LEU A 431 -4.73 2.62 21.76
N LEU A 432 -4.87 3.92 21.93
CA LEU A 432 -6.13 4.57 22.31
C LEU A 432 -6.49 5.70 21.36
N TYR A 433 -7.80 5.87 21.10
CA TYR A 433 -8.33 7.03 20.40
C TYR A 433 -8.89 8.04 21.39
N ASP A 434 -8.07 8.43 22.33
CA ASP A 434 -8.42 9.37 23.38
C ASP A 434 -8.48 10.82 22.87
N GLN A 435 -8.95 11.75 23.71
CA GLN A 435 -9.05 13.15 23.33
C GLN A 435 -7.71 13.79 23.00
N ASN A 436 -6.61 13.32 23.59
CA ASN A 436 -5.27 13.86 23.31
C ASN A 436 -4.81 13.44 21.90
N VAL A 437 -4.93 12.16 21.56
CA VAL A 437 -4.65 11.64 20.20
C VAL A 437 -5.50 12.37 19.18
N ARG A 438 -6.81 12.48 19.41
CA ARG A 438 -7.73 13.17 18.51
C ARG A 438 -7.35 14.64 18.30
N ASN A 439 -7.02 15.36 19.36
CA ASN A 439 -6.57 16.76 19.27
C ASN A 439 -5.27 16.90 18.49
N LYS A 440 -4.33 15.97 18.65
CA LYS A 440 -3.05 15.98 17.94
C LYS A 440 -3.25 15.70 16.45
N LEU A 441 -4.00 14.66 16.08
CA LEU A 441 -4.34 14.39 14.68
C LEU A 441 -5.18 15.52 14.07
N GLY A 442 -6.08 16.15 14.83
CA GLY A 442 -6.87 17.31 14.40
C GLY A 442 -6.08 18.61 14.29
N SER A 443 -4.80 18.63 14.65
CA SER A 443 -3.91 19.79 14.47
C SER A 443 -3.05 19.69 13.21
N GLU A 444 -3.19 18.64 12.43
CA GLU A 444 -2.45 18.38 11.20
C GLU A 444 -3.37 18.41 9.96
N ARG A 445 -2.77 18.51 8.78
CA ARG A 445 -3.42 18.23 7.51
C ARG A 445 -3.53 16.71 7.34
N ILE A 446 -4.76 16.23 7.24
CA ILE A 446 -5.02 14.81 6.96
C ILE A 446 -4.99 14.64 5.45
N ARG A 447 -3.86 14.18 4.89
CA ARG A 447 -3.72 13.81 3.48
C ARG A 447 -3.77 12.30 3.37
N PHE A 448 -4.59 11.80 2.48
CA PHE A 448 -4.74 10.37 2.23
C PHE A 448 -4.96 10.12 0.74
N ASP A 449 -4.39 9.03 0.26
CA ASP A 449 -4.66 8.54 -1.08
C ASP A 449 -6.09 7.97 -1.17
N LEU A 450 -6.71 8.04 -2.34
CA LEU A 450 -7.98 7.34 -2.56
C LEU A 450 -7.80 5.83 -2.34
N CYS A 451 -6.65 5.27 -2.75
CA CYS A 451 -6.34 3.85 -2.61
C CYS A 451 -6.29 3.38 -1.15
N ASP A 452 -5.95 4.26 -0.19
CA ASP A 452 -5.97 3.94 1.25
C ASP A 452 -7.39 3.75 1.79
N MET A 453 -8.39 4.28 1.07
CA MET A 453 -9.80 4.10 1.36
C MET A 453 -10.40 2.86 0.69
N LEU A 454 -9.67 2.20 -0.20
CA LEU A 454 -10.13 1.09 -1.05
C LEU A 454 -9.39 -0.20 -0.67
N HIS A 455 -9.80 -0.77 0.46
CA HIS A 455 -9.19 -1.98 1.02
C HIS A 455 -9.19 -3.18 0.05
N GLU A 456 -10.05 -3.21 -0.94
CA GLU A 456 -10.13 -4.25 -1.95
C GLU A 456 -8.84 -4.33 -2.77
N LEU A 457 -8.16 -3.21 -3.02
CA LEU A 457 -6.89 -3.19 -3.74
C LEU A 457 -5.79 -4.00 -3.03
N THR A 458 -5.69 -3.86 -1.72
CA THR A 458 -4.69 -4.60 -0.93
C THR A 458 -5.16 -6.01 -0.59
N SER A 459 -6.47 -6.18 -0.34
CA SER A 459 -7.05 -7.50 -0.06
C SER A 459 -6.91 -8.46 -1.25
N ASN A 460 -6.96 -7.94 -2.48
CA ASN A 460 -6.86 -8.71 -3.72
C ASN A 460 -5.48 -8.61 -4.39
N SER A 461 -4.49 -8.03 -3.71
CA SER A 461 -3.11 -7.85 -4.23
C SER A 461 -3.06 -7.07 -5.55
N ASP A 462 -3.98 -6.10 -5.72
CA ASP A 462 -4.12 -5.31 -6.94
C ASP A 462 -3.33 -4.00 -6.88
N ARG A 463 -3.08 -3.48 -5.69
CA ARG A 463 -2.31 -2.24 -5.55
C ARG A 463 -0.92 -2.44 -6.16
N THR A 464 -0.51 -1.52 -7.03
CA THR A 464 0.79 -1.50 -7.73
C THR A 464 0.99 -2.49 -8.89
N MET A 465 0.02 -3.34 -9.17
CA MET A 465 0.16 -4.40 -10.20
C MET A 465 -0.05 -3.92 -11.64
N GLY A 466 -0.08 -2.61 -11.90
CA GLY A 466 -0.26 -2.04 -13.23
C GLY A 466 -1.69 -1.56 -13.48
N TYR A 467 -2.05 -1.38 -14.75
CA TYR A 467 -3.37 -0.86 -15.12
C TYR A 467 -4.43 -1.94 -14.98
N LYS A 468 -5.56 -1.57 -14.36
CA LYS A 468 -6.68 -2.47 -14.14
C LYS A 468 -8.03 -1.76 -14.33
N GLY A 469 -9.02 -2.49 -14.80
CA GLY A 469 -10.40 -2.04 -14.85
C GLY A 469 -11.23 -2.78 -13.81
N PHE A 470 -12.21 -2.10 -13.23
CA PHE A 470 -13.09 -2.67 -12.21
C PHE A 470 -14.55 -2.55 -12.64
N GLU A 471 -15.35 -3.54 -12.24
CA GLU A 471 -16.79 -3.47 -12.38
C GLU A 471 -17.38 -2.51 -11.34
N ARG A 472 -18.57 -1.99 -11.64
CA ARG A 472 -19.34 -1.18 -10.70
C ARG A 472 -19.72 -2.02 -9.48
N GLY A 473 -19.71 -1.41 -8.30
CA GLY A 473 -19.98 -2.09 -7.04
C GLY A 473 -18.85 -3.00 -6.56
N TYR A 474 -17.68 -2.98 -7.21
CA TYR A 474 -16.51 -3.71 -6.71
C TYR A 474 -15.96 -3.10 -5.43
N PHE A 475 -15.91 -1.78 -5.35
CA PHE A 475 -15.40 -1.05 -4.20
C PHE A 475 -16.54 -0.68 -3.23
N GLU A 476 -16.36 -0.94 -1.95
CA GLU A 476 -17.30 -0.54 -0.91
C GLU A 476 -17.39 1.00 -0.75
N ASN A 477 -16.25 1.67 -0.87
CA ASN A 477 -16.16 3.12 -0.70
C ASN A 477 -16.37 3.94 -1.99
N ILE A 478 -16.60 3.27 -3.14
CA ILE A 478 -17.07 3.90 -4.38
C ILE A 478 -18.45 3.31 -4.68
N PHE A 479 -19.48 4.12 -4.68
CA PHE A 479 -20.85 3.61 -4.75
C PHE A 479 -21.79 4.59 -5.48
N ASN A 480 -23.02 4.16 -5.72
CA ASN A 480 -24.03 4.90 -6.51
C ASN A 480 -23.56 5.20 -7.94
N GLU A 481 -22.75 4.34 -8.52
CA GLU A 481 -22.23 4.50 -9.87
C GLU A 481 -23.33 4.27 -10.90
N THR A 482 -23.43 5.18 -11.87
CA THR A 482 -24.31 4.99 -13.02
C THR A 482 -23.76 3.96 -14.00
N GLU A 483 -24.63 3.36 -14.82
CA GLU A 483 -24.24 2.37 -15.85
C GLU A 483 -23.16 2.86 -16.81
N SER A 484 -23.05 4.17 -16.99
CA SER A 484 -22.06 4.80 -17.87
C SER A 484 -20.75 5.14 -17.17
N THR A 485 -20.61 4.87 -15.87
CA THR A 485 -19.37 5.05 -15.13
C THR A 485 -18.43 3.87 -15.39
N ASN A 486 -17.23 4.15 -15.88
CA ASN A 486 -16.16 3.16 -15.98
C ASN A 486 -15.07 3.50 -14.97
N ILE A 487 -14.58 2.49 -14.28
CA ILE A 487 -13.59 2.62 -13.19
C ILE A 487 -12.30 1.96 -13.64
N HIS A 488 -11.21 2.72 -13.60
CA HIS A 488 -9.87 2.25 -13.94
C HIS A 488 -8.90 2.62 -12.84
N TYR A 489 -8.05 1.70 -12.48
CA TYR A 489 -6.90 1.90 -11.64
C TYR A 489 -5.65 1.98 -12.50
N LEU A 490 -4.82 2.98 -12.23
CA LEU A 490 -3.59 3.25 -12.95
C LEU A 490 -2.46 3.30 -11.94
N THR A 491 -1.37 2.62 -12.19
CA THR A 491 -0.18 2.70 -11.36
C THR A 491 1.05 2.92 -12.23
N ALA A 492 1.95 3.78 -11.76
CA ALA A 492 3.22 4.01 -12.41
C ALA A 492 4.12 2.79 -12.25
N PRO A 493 4.51 2.10 -13.34
CA PRO A 493 5.49 1.04 -13.21
C PRO A 493 6.82 1.61 -12.71
N LYS A 494 7.60 0.79 -11.98
CA LYS A 494 8.91 1.17 -11.47
C LYS A 494 9.76 1.82 -12.58
N GLY A 495 10.25 3.03 -12.34
CA GLY A 495 11.00 3.80 -13.34
C GLY A 495 10.16 4.60 -14.33
N ALA A 496 8.83 4.62 -14.20
CA ALA A 496 7.98 5.48 -15.03
C ALA A 496 8.22 6.97 -14.76
N ASN A 497 7.85 7.79 -15.76
CA ASN A 497 8.08 9.23 -15.69
C ASN A 497 6.91 10.03 -15.14
N TRP A 498 5.71 9.45 -15.07
CA TRP A 498 4.57 10.18 -14.48
C TRP A 498 4.59 10.08 -12.95
N ARG A 499 4.02 11.09 -12.35
CA ARG A 499 4.14 11.38 -10.92
C ARG A 499 2.78 11.70 -10.36
N ASP A 500 2.22 10.76 -9.63
CA ASP A 500 1.04 10.91 -8.83
C ASP A 500 1.41 10.69 -7.38
N TYR A 501 0.53 11.03 -6.47
CA TYR A 501 0.75 10.76 -5.06
C TYR A 501 0.87 9.24 -4.86
N GLN A 502 1.93 8.79 -4.22
CA GLN A 502 2.23 7.37 -4.00
C GLN A 502 2.36 6.50 -5.28
N GLY A 503 2.28 7.09 -6.47
CA GLY A 503 2.51 6.40 -7.75
C GLY A 503 1.30 5.69 -8.33
N ASP A 504 0.10 5.91 -7.81
CA ASP A 504 -1.14 5.37 -8.34
C ASP A 504 -2.27 6.42 -8.39
N GLU A 505 -3.28 6.18 -9.21
CA GLU A 505 -4.46 7.06 -9.34
C GLU A 505 -5.65 6.30 -9.93
N PHE A 506 -6.84 6.85 -9.76
CA PHE A 506 -8.06 6.37 -10.40
C PHE A 506 -8.49 7.26 -11.55
N LEU A 507 -8.85 6.62 -12.66
CA LEU A 507 -9.50 7.25 -13.80
C LEU A 507 -10.96 6.78 -13.85
N PHE A 508 -11.88 7.73 -13.72
CA PHE A 508 -13.29 7.53 -14.01
C PHE A 508 -13.61 8.07 -15.41
N SER A 509 -14.29 7.30 -16.23
CA SER A 509 -14.58 7.69 -17.60
C SER A 509 -16.04 7.42 -18.02
N GLY A 510 -16.45 8.01 -19.13
CA GLY A 510 -17.83 8.00 -19.59
C GLY A 510 -18.65 9.17 -19.09
N THR A 511 -19.97 9.05 -19.09
CA THR A 511 -20.85 10.01 -18.41
C THR A 511 -20.95 9.66 -16.93
N TYR A 512 -19.80 9.72 -16.26
CA TYR A 512 -19.62 9.25 -14.87
C TYR A 512 -20.52 10.02 -13.88
N ASP A 513 -21.00 9.27 -12.90
CA ASP A 513 -21.69 9.77 -11.72
C ASP A 513 -21.49 8.74 -10.60
N PHE A 514 -20.80 9.11 -9.52
CA PHE A 514 -20.46 8.21 -8.43
C PHE A 514 -20.20 8.96 -7.13
N CYS A 515 -20.33 8.28 -6.00
CA CYS A 515 -20.04 8.77 -4.68
C CYS A 515 -18.78 8.09 -4.11
N ILE A 516 -18.06 8.81 -3.26
CA ILE A 516 -17.01 8.26 -2.41
C ILE A 516 -17.25 8.65 -0.95
N LYS A 517 -16.87 7.77 -0.04
CA LYS A 517 -16.80 8.03 1.40
C LYS A 517 -15.47 8.71 1.72
N LEU A 518 -15.47 9.74 2.56
CA LEU A 518 -14.27 10.43 3.01
C LEU A 518 -13.71 9.81 4.29
N MET A 519 -12.42 10.04 4.53
CA MET A 519 -11.77 9.76 5.82
C MET A 519 -12.51 10.49 6.93
N PRO A 520 -12.74 9.87 8.10
CA PRO A 520 -13.33 10.55 9.24
C PRO A 520 -12.41 11.67 9.78
N VAL A 521 -13.00 12.67 10.44
CA VAL A 521 -12.24 13.73 11.10
C VAL A 521 -12.07 13.41 12.59
N PRO A 522 -10.88 13.68 13.18
CA PRO A 522 -10.61 13.32 14.58
C PRO A 522 -11.28 14.27 15.60
N VAL A 523 -11.59 15.51 15.21
CA VAL A 523 -12.22 16.50 16.07
C VAL A 523 -13.25 17.33 15.28
N ASP A 524 -14.23 17.87 16.00
CA ASP A 524 -15.19 18.78 15.41
C ASP A 524 -14.52 20.09 14.97
N GLY A 525 -14.90 20.60 13.82
CA GLY A 525 -14.36 21.86 13.35
C GLY A 525 -14.65 22.19 11.90
N ALA A 526 -14.15 23.36 11.49
CA ALA A 526 -14.16 23.74 10.08
C ALA A 526 -12.96 23.14 9.37
N TYR A 527 -13.23 22.39 8.31
CA TYR A 527 -12.24 21.76 7.45
C TYR A 527 -12.35 22.29 6.03
N GLU A 528 -11.20 22.60 5.44
CA GLU A 528 -11.09 22.81 4.02
C GLU A 528 -10.80 21.47 3.34
N ILE A 529 -11.69 21.11 2.42
CA ILE A 529 -11.62 19.82 1.70
C ILE A 529 -10.96 20.11 0.35
N ARG A 530 -9.88 19.37 0.06
CA ARG A 530 -9.09 19.53 -1.15
C ARG A 530 -8.90 18.19 -1.84
N MET A 531 -8.61 18.23 -3.14
CA MET A 531 -8.16 17.06 -3.91
C MET A 531 -6.94 17.40 -4.75
N GLY A 532 -6.06 16.45 -4.95
CA GLY A 532 -4.99 16.48 -5.94
C GLY A 532 -5.57 16.47 -7.35
N VAL A 533 -5.03 17.29 -8.25
CA VAL A 533 -5.50 17.37 -9.64
C VAL A 533 -4.35 17.55 -10.61
N ALA A 534 -4.38 16.79 -11.70
CA ALA A 534 -3.58 17.02 -12.89
C ALA A 534 -4.49 17.43 -14.02
N MET A 535 -4.47 18.72 -14.39
CA MET A 535 -5.29 19.25 -15.48
C MET A 535 -4.73 18.83 -16.82
N ASN A 536 -5.60 18.55 -17.78
CA ASN A 536 -5.20 17.98 -19.06
C ASN A 536 -6.34 18.15 -20.09
N PRO A 537 -6.09 18.38 -21.40
CA PRO A 537 -7.14 18.51 -22.40
C PRO A 537 -8.10 17.32 -22.51
N TYR A 538 -7.69 16.14 -22.08
CA TYR A 538 -8.51 14.92 -22.10
C TYR A 538 -9.45 14.82 -20.89
N ARG A 539 -9.31 15.68 -19.89
CA ARG A 539 -10.20 15.74 -18.72
C ARG A 539 -11.57 16.30 -19.13
N SER A 540 -12.53 16.30 -18.20
CA SER A 540 -13.85 16.84 -18.42
C SER A 540 -14.18 17.98 -17.46
N MET A 541 -15.45 18.38 -17.44
CA MET A 541 -16.02 19.24 -16.44
C MET A 541 -16.86 18.40 -15.49
N ALA A 542 -16.64 18.56 -14.18
CA ALA A 542 -17.36 17.85 -13.14
C ALA A 542 -18.12 18.81 -12.21
N GLN A 543 -19.34 18.46 -11.85
CA GLN A 543 -20.01 19.00 -10.67
C GLN A 543 -19.67 18.13 -9.48
N ILE A 544 -19.18 18.75 -8.42
CA ILE A 544 -18.86 18.08 -7.16
C ILE A 544 -19.95 18.43 -6.15
N TYR A 545 -20.35 17.44 -5.34
CA TYR A 545 -21.31 17.59 -4.25
C TYR A 545 -20.68 17.10 -2.95
N PHE A 546 -21.11 17.65 -1.82
CA PHE A 546 -20.63 17.28 -0.49
C PHE A 546 -21.77 17.23 0.51
N GLY A 547 -21.67 16.37 1.52
CA GLY A 547 -22.62 16.25 2.64
C GLY A 547 -22.40 15.00 3.49
N ASP A 548 -23.24 14.81 4.50
CA ASP A 548 -23.28 13.68 5.41
C ASP A 548 -24.38 12.66 5.09
N ASP A 549 -25.24 12.95 4.11
CA ASP A 549 -26.24 12.01 3.57
C ASP A 549 -25.96 11.81 2.07
N PRO A 550 -25.52 10.60 1.64
CA PRO A 550 -25.17 10.33 0.26
C PRO A 550 -26.34 10.45 -0.71
N ASN A 551 -27.59 10.44 -0.22
CA ASN A 551 -28.78 10.64 -1.02
C ASN A 551 -29.21 12.12 -1.15
N ASN A 552 -28.60 13.00 -0.36
CA ASN A 552 -28.96 14.42 -0.31
C ASN A 552 -27.74 15.36 -0.24
N LEU A 553 -26.74 15.09 -1.08
CA LEU A 553 -25.53 15.90 -1.15
C LEU A 553 -25.80 17.25 -1.82
N GLN A 554 -25.19 18.32 -1.28
CA GLN A 554 -25.33 19.66 -1.80
C GLN A 554 -24.19 20.03 -2.75
N PRO A 555 -24.42 20.85 -3.80
CA PRO A 555 -23.34 21.28 -4.69
C PRO A 555 -22.22 22.01 -3.92
N ALA A 556 -20.99 21.55 -4.09
CA ALA A 556 -19.78 22.14 -3.54
C ALA A 556 -19.17 23.15 -4.54
N GLY A 557 -19.84 24.26 -4.75
CA GLY A 557 -19.43 25.28 -5.71
C GLY A 557 -19.91 25.06 -7.15
N LEU A 558 -19.31 25.80 -8.08
CA LEU A 558 -19.60 25.70 -9.52
C LEU A 558 -18.90 24.47 -10.14
N PRO A 559 -19.41 23.98 -11.29
CA PRO A 559 -18.74 22.91 -12.03
C PRO A 559 -17.28 23.26 -12.32
N TYR A 560 -16.42 22.28 -12.12
CA TYR A 560 -14.98 22.40 -12.28
C TYR A 560 -14.53 21.94 -13.67
N ASP A 561 -13.95 22.82 -14.46
CA ASP A 561 -13.42 22.51 -15.79
C ASP A 561 -11.92 22.20 -15.73
N MET A 562 -11.58 20.92 -15.90
CA MET A 562 -10.20 20.41 -15.84
C MET A 562 -9.49 20.38 -17.19
N ARG A 563 -10.15 20.80 -18.28
CA ARG A 563 -9.61 20.74 -19.65
C ARG A 563 -8.66 21.88 -19.97
N GLN A 564 -8.61 22.89 -19.14
CA GLN A 564 -7.87 24.11 -19.41
C GLN A 564 -6.48 24.06 -18.80
N SER A 565 -5.47 24.45 -19.58
CA SER A 565 -4.10 24.62 -19.08
C SER A 565 -4.06 25.61 -17.92
N ALA A 566 -3.36 25.25 -16.85
CA ALA A 566 -3.22 26.10 -15.68
C ALA A 566 -2.46 27.39 -15.99
N THR A 567 -1.42 27.34 -16.82
CA THR A 567 -0.54 28.46 -17.16
C THR A 567 -1.16 29.46 -18.12
N ASN A 568 -2.13 29.01 -18.94
CA ASN A 568 -2.77 29.84 -19.96
C ASN A 568 -4.23 30.23 -19.60
N ASN A 569 -4.70 29.87 -18.43
CA ASN A 569 -6.06 30.17 -17.98
C ASN A 569 -6.09 31.40 -17.06
N PRO A 570 -6.68 32.53 -17.50
CA PRO A 570 -6.77 33.72 -16.65
C PRO A 570 -7.58 33.51 -15.35
N ALA A 571 -8.48 32.54 -15.32
CA ALA A 571 -9.24 32.15 -14.13
C ALA A 571 -8.42 31.28 -13.15
N MET A 572 -7.20 30.90 -13.53
CA MET A 572 -6.31 30.08 -12.72
C MET A 572 -4.87 30.52 -12.99
N PRO A 573 -4.44 31.66 -12.40
CA PRO A 573 -3.12 32.24 -12.67
C PRO A 573 -2.01 31.44 -11.97
N TRP A 574 -1.66 30.28 -12.51
CA TRP A 574 -0.55 29.50 -12.00
C TRP A 574 0.78 30.12 -12.44
N VAL A 575 1.65 30.40 -11.48
CA VAL A 575 3.00 30.93 -11.70
C VAL A 575 3.99 30.07 -10.93
N ALA A 576 5.02 29.58 -11.62
CA ALA A 576 6.09 28.81 -11.00
C ALA A 576 6.79 29.60 -9.89
N ASP A 577 7.26 28.90 -8.84
CA ASP A 577 8.04 29.54 -7.79
C ASP A 577 9.33 30.15 -8.37
N THR A 578 9.61 31.38 -7.95
CA THR A 578 10.76 32.16 -8.40
C THR A 578 11.98 32.01 -7.48
N GLY A 579 11.73 31.50 -6.25
CA GLY A 579 12.70 31.49 -5.17
C GLY A 579 12.72 32.77 -4.33
N GLU A 580 11.86 33.76 -4.68
CA GLU A 580 11.69 35.01 -3.93
C GLU A 580 10.45 34.87 -3.01
N PRO A 581 10.60 34.66 -1.68
CA PRO A 581 9.52 34.24 -0.80
C PRO A 581 8.29 35.14 -0.82
N ASN A 582 8.45 36.46 -0.98
CA ASN A 582 7.32 37.38 -1.01
C ASN A 582 6.54 37.29 -2.33
N VAL A 583 7.25 37.17 -3.46
CA VAL A 583 6.65 37.00 -4.79
C VAL A 583 5.90 35.67 -4.86
N ASP A 584 6.52 34.61 -4.38
CA ASP A 584 5.93 33.28 -4.39
C ASP A 584 4.67 33.22 -3.52
N ARG A 585 4.69 33.88 -2.34
CA ARG A 585 3.51 33.99 -1.48
C ARG A 585 2.37 34.76 -2.14
N GLU A 586 2.65 35.90 -2.82
CA GLU A 586 1.63 36.66 -3.55
C GLU A 586 1.00 35.83 -4.66
N ASN A 587 1.80 35.06 -5.40
CA ASN A 587 1.33 34.16 -6.44
C ASN A 587 0.48 33.01 -5.86
N ASP A 588 0.89 32.44 -4.75
CA ASP A 588 0.14 31.37 -4.05
C ASP A 588 -1.21 31.91 -3.53
N GLN A 589 -1.24 33.12 -2.98
CA GLN A 589 -2.49 33.79 -2.56
C GLN A 589 -3.43 34.07 -3.72
N ALA A 590 -2.90 34.55 -4.85
CA ALA A 590 -3.70 34.79 -6.05
C ALA A 590 -4.33 33.48 -6.59
N LEU A 591 -3.57 32.38 -6.60
CA LEU A 591 -4.06 31.07 -7.00
C LEU A 591 -5.14 30.57 -6.02
N ARG A 592 -4.91 30.73 -4.71
CA ARG A 592 -5.84 30.33 -3.66
C ARG A 592 -7.18 31.02 -3.73
N ILE A 593 -7.22 32.32 -4.07
CA ILE A 593 -8.46 33.09 -4.27
C ILE A 593 -9.32 32.45 -5.38
N GLN A 594 -8.71 31.80 -6.36
CA GLN A 594 -9.41 31.09 -7.44
C GLN A 594 -9.78 29.64 -7.04
N GLY A 595 -9.50 29.22 -5.80
CA GLY A 595 -9.82 27.90 -5.29
C GLY A 595 -8.81 26.83 -5.68
N PHE A 596 -7.57 27.21 -5.97
CA PHE A 596 -6.49 26.31 -6.29
C PHE A 596 -5.26 26.54 -5.42
N MET A 597 -4.42 25.55 -5.33
CA MET A 597 -3.12 25.62 -4.67
C MET A 597 -2.09 24.84 -5.50
N LYS A 598 -0.83 25.22 -5.43
CA LYS A 598 0.25 24.41 -5.97
C LYS A 598 0.29 23.08 -5.25
N ALA A 599 0.78 22.05 -5.93
CA ALA A 599 1.06 20.76 -5.28
C ALA A 599 2.06 20.95 -4.13
N PRO A 600 2.13 20.02 -3.17
CA PRO A 600 3.13 20.03 -2.12
C PRO A 600 4.55 20.10 -2.66
N LYS A 601 5.47 20.65 -1.87
CA LYS A 601 6.87 20.93 -2.27
C LYS A 601 7.60 19.75 -2.89
N TYR A 602 7.36 18.56 -2.33
CA TYR A 602 8.08 17.36 -2.76
C TYR A 602 7.41 16.60 -3.90
N PHE A 603 6.28 17.06 -4.39
CA PHE A 603 5.62 16.45 -5.55
C PHE A 603 6.31 16.85 -6.84
N CYS A 604 6.27 15.94 -7.81
CA CYS A 604 6.79 16.17 -9.15
C CYS A 604 5.64 16.29 -10.15
N SER A 605 5.78 17.20 -11.10
CA SER A 605 4.94 17.25 -12.29
C SER A 605 5.55 16.43 -13.41
N ASN A 606 4.70 15.84 -14.24
CA ASN A 606 5.15 15.12 -15.42
C ASN A 606 5.53 16.12 -16.53
N ASP A 607 6.82 16.21 -16.84
CA ASP A 607 7.36 17.04 -17.91
C ASP A 607 7.90 16.22 -19.10
N GLY A 608 7.59 14.92 -19.15
CA GLY A 608 8.16 13.97 -20.10
C GLY A 608 9.52 13.43 -19.69
N THR A 609 10.23 14.09 -18.78
CA THR A 609 11.47 13.61 -18.15
C THR A 609 11.20 13.09 -16.72
N GLY A 610 10.06 13.48 -16.16
CA GLY A 610 9.54 13.00 -14.90
C GLY A 610 10.26 13.48 -13.65
N LYS A 611 11.00 14.58 -13.71
CA LYS A 611 11.87 15.03 -12.61
C LYS A 611 11.70 16.49 -12.18
N SER A 612 10.75 17.21 -12.72
CA SER A 612 10.55 18.63 -12.36
C SER A 612 9.72 18.74 -11.09
N PRO A 613 10.18 19.53 -10.10
CA PRO A 613 9.35 19.84 -8.94
C PRO A 613 8.04 20.48 -9.36
N ALA A 614 6.92 20.06 -8.77
CA ALA A 614 5.61 20.58 -9.14
C ALA A 614 5.51 22.11 -8.99
N ARG A 615 6.11 22.68 -7.95
CA ARG A 615 6.03 24.11 -7.66
C ARG A 615 6.85 25.01 -8.61
N THR A 616 7.90 24.47 -9.21
CA THR A 616 8.77 25.19 -10.18
C THR A 616 8.53 24.75 -11.62
N PHE A 617 7.53 23.92 -11.86
CA PHE A 617 7.22 23.38 -13.18
C PHE A 617 6.83 24.50 -14.17
N GLY A 618 7.50 24.57 -15.30
CA GLY A 618 7.28 25.59 -16.32
C GLY A 618 6.35 25.18 -17.47
N GLY A 619 5.81 23.96 -17.42
CA GLY A 619 4.90 23.45 -18.45
C GLY A 619 3.44 23.84 -18.25
N ASP A 620 2.59 23.42 -19.19
CA ASP A 620 1.16 23.80 -19.19
C ASP A 620 0.29 23.03 -18.18
N TRP A 621 0.78 21.90 -17.65
CA TRP A 621 0.00 20.95 -16.87
C TRP A 621 0.66 20.61 -15.52
N PRO A 622 0.86 21.63 -14.63
CA PRO A 622 1.41 21.37 -13.31
C PRO A 622 0.44 20.56 -12.45
N CYS A 623 0.98 19.71 -11.57
CA CYS A 623 0.20 19.14 -10.49
C CYS A 623 -0.24 20.23 -9.52
N MET A 624 -1.47 20.18 -9.10
CA MET A 624 -2.09 21.19 -8.23
C MET A 624 -3.03 20.54 -7.24
N ARG A 625 -3.54 21.36 -6.31
CA ARG A 625 -4.66 21.03 -5.43
C ARG A 625 -5.86 21.89 -5.77
N ARG A 626 -7.04 21.29 -5.85
CA ARG A 626 -8.32 21.99 -5.94
C ARG A 626 -8.95 22.06 -4.56
N ILE A 627 -9.29 23.28 -4.10
CA ILE A 627 -10.14 23.49 -2.92
C ILE A 627 -11.58 23.23 -3.35
N ILE A 628 -12.18 22.17 -2.80
CA ILE A 628 -13.55 21.77 -3.12
C ILE A 628 -14.53 22.67 -2.36
N THR A 629 -14.41 22.70 -1.03
CA THR A 629 -15.28 23.49 -0.14
C THR A 629 -14.65 23.62 1.24
N VAL A 630 -15.21 24.50 2.06
CA VAL A 630 -14.98 24.57 3.50
C VAL A 630 -16.29 24.21 4.20
N ALA A 631 -16.24 23.24 5.08
CA ALA A 631 -17.41 22.73 5.79
C ALA A 631 -17.12 22.50 7.27
N ASN A 632 -18.14 22.65 8.12
CA ASN A 632 -18.08 22.16 9.48
C ASN A 632 -18.29 20.64 9.44
N MET A 633 -17.33 19.91 9.97
CA MET A 633 -17.38 18.47 10.10
C MET A 633 -17.34 18.08 11.57
N GLU A 634 -18.07 17.03 11.90
CA GLU A 634 -18.18 16.50 13.27
C GLU A 634 -17.46 15.16 13.33
N CYS A 635 -16.67 14.97 14.37
CA CYS A 635 -16.11 13.67 14.70
C CYS A 635 -17.24 12.65 14.95
N GLY A 636 -17.08 11.44 14.47
CA GLY A 636 -18.10 10.41 14.58
C GLY A 636 -19.18 10.46 13.49
N LYS A 637 -19.08 11.40 12.54
CA LYS A 637 -19.90 11.41 11.34
C LYS A 637 -19.11 11.00 10.10
N THR A 638 -19.80 10.37 9.17
CA THR A 638 -19.30 10.05 7.85
C THR A 638 -19.71 11.11 6.84
N TYR A 639 -18.78 11.53 6.00
CA TYR A 639 -19.02 12.49 4.94
C TYR A 639 -18.71 11.91 3.58
N TYR A 640 -19.35 12.48 2.55
CA TYR A 640 -19.30 11.95 1.20
C TYR A 640 -19.04 13.06 0.18
N LEU A 641 -18.33 12.70 -0.89
CA LEU A 641 -18.24 13.46 -2.12
C LEU A 641 -18.96 12.70 -3.24
N ARG A 642 -19.64 13.42 -4.12
CA ARG A 642 -20.17 12.89 -5.37
C ARG A 642 -19.56 13.66 -6.52
N PHE A 643 -19.12 12.94 -7.52
CA PHE A 643 -18.54 13.45 -8.75
C PHE A 643 -19.45 13.11 -9.91
N LYS A 644 -19.94 14.13 -10.58
CA LYS A 644 -20.84 13.97 -11.74
C LYS A 644 -20.32 14.76 -12.90
N THR A 645 -20.21 14.11 -14.08
CA THR A 645 -19.88 14.88 -15.28
C THR A 645 -20.92 15.93 -15.57
N ALA A 646 -20.46 17.14 -15.85
CA ALA A 646 -21.31 18.26 -16.31
C ALA A 646 -21.45 18.31 -17.85
N LEU A 647 -20.84 17.36 -18.57
CA LEU A 647 -20.83 17.27 -20.01
C LEU A 647 -21.41 15.92 -20.44
N GLU A 648 -22.30 15.95 -21.43
CA GLU A 648 -22.82 14.74 -22.09
C GLU A 648 -21.82 14.22 -23.14
N ASN A 649 -20.66 13.80 -22.69
CA ASN A 649 -19.61 13.26 -23.53
C ASN A 649 -19.17 11.89 -23.00
N THR A 650 -19.29 10.85 -23.81
CA THR A 650 -18.90 9.49 -23.47
C THR A 650 -17.39 9.29 -23.33
N ASP A 651 -16.58 10.25 -23.74
CA ASP A 651 -15.12 10.24 -23.62
C ASP A 651 -14.63 11.16 -22.46
N SER A 652 -15.54 11.64 -21.62
CA SER A 652 -15.20 12.40 -20.42
C SER A 652 -14.33 11.59 -19.48
N GLN A 653 -13.31 12.21 -18.92
CA GLN A 653 -12.38 11.63 -17.96
C GLN A 653 -12.32 12.47 -16.70
N PHE A 654 -12.23 11.81 -15.54
CA PHE A 654 -12.00 12.41 -14.24
C PHE A 654 -10.96 11.57 -13.51
N PHE A 655 -9.91 12.23 -13.02
CA PHE A 655 -8.86 11.57 -12.25
C PHE A 655 -8.99 11.93 -10.79
N LEU A 656 -8.88 10.93 -9.95
CA LEU A 656 -8.75 11.07 -8.51
C LEU A 656 -7.44 10.41 -8.07
N ASP A 657 -6.71 11.15 -7.30
CA ASP A 657 -5.43 10.77 -6.73
C ASP A 657 -5.60 10.83 -5.20
N TYR A 658 -5.33 11.92 -4.57
CA TYR A 658 -5.41 12.08 -3.11
C TYR A 658 -6.38 13.18 -2.69
N PHE A 659 -6.73 13.16 -1.40
CA PHE A 659 -7.52 14.19 -0.74
C PHE A 659 -6.78 14.79 0.45
N GLU A 660 -7.17 16.00 0.82
CA GLU A 660 -6.77 16.63 2.09
C GLU A 660 -8.01 17.10 2.85
N LEU A 661 -8.10 16.76 4.13
CA LEU A 661 -8.99 17.39 5.10
C LEU A 661 -8.12 18.27 6.00
N VAL A 662 -8.28 19.59 5.85
CA VAL A 662 -7.39 20.54 6.49
C VAL A 662 -8.14 21.34 7.54
N PRO A 663 -7.84 21.18 8.84
CA PRO A 663 -8.55 21.92 9.89
C PRO A 663 -8.20 23.41 9.85
N SER A 664 -9.12 24.24 10.34
CA SER A 664 -8.99 25.71 10.30
C SER A 664 -7.73 26.23 10.99
N ILE A 665 -7.26 25.54 12.01
CA ILE A 665 -6.00 25.86 12.71
C ILE A 665 -4.78 25.76 11.78
N VAL A 666 -4.86 24.95 10.74
CA VAL A 666 -3.80 24.78 9.72
C VAL A 666 -4.02 25.76 8.57
N TYR A 667 -5.17 25.70 7.87
CA TYR A 667 -5.34 26.54 6.66
C TYR A 667 -5.50 28.04 6.93
N ASN A 668 -5.85 28.45 8.16
CA ASN A 668 -5.85 29.82 8.66
C ASN A 668 -4.75 30.09 9.69
N GLY A 669 -3.82 29.17 9.85
CA GLY A 669 -2.73 29.26 10.82
C GLY A 669 -1.73 30.37 10.49
N PRO A 670 -0.90 30.77 11.47
CA PRO A 670 0.10 31.82 11.28
C PRO A 670 1.28 31.37 10.40
N VAL A 671 1.48 30.09 10.23
CA VAL A 671 2.55 29.49 9.41
C VAL A 671 1.98 29.18 8.03
N ALA A 672 2.72 29.56 6.98
CA ALA A 672 2.31 29.23 5.62
C ALA A 672 2.27 27.70 5.45
N GLU A 673 1.11 27.19 5.11
CA GLU A 673 0.77 25.78 5.07
C GLU A 673 1.39 25.03 3.89
N ASP A 674 1.83 25.74 2.86
CA ASP A 674 1.98 25.21 1.52
C ASP A 674 3.30 24.54 1.20
N ILE A 675 4.10 24.25 2.18
CA ILE A 675 5.43 23.76 1.93
C ILE A 675 5.43 22.23 1.84
N TRP A 676 4.38 21.58 2.32
CA TRP A 676 4.16 20.12 2.23
C TRP A 676 3.06 19.75 1.29
#